data_6a1e495814cc2d9b0d537b04964a145a
#
_entry.id   6a1e495814cc2d9b0d537b04964a145a
#
_cell.length_a   1.000
_cell.length_b   1.000
_cell.length_c   1.000
_cell.angle_alpha   90.00
_cell.angle_beta   90.00
_cell.angle_gamma   90.00
#
_symmetry.space_group_name_H-M   'P 1'
#
loop_
_entity.id
_entity.type
_entity.pdbx_description
1 polymer ?
#
loop_
_entity_poly.entity_id
_entity_poly.type
_entity_poly.pdbx_seq_one_letter_code
_entity_poly.pdbx_strand_id
1 'polypeptide(L)'
;MAKDLGQHQFTYAVITDTHVNFGETECNSEFEINKRANGRMRHVIGDLNNRDLAFVIHLGDIVHPVPALPDLYEMAADCFREEIAQLRHPLHLVPGNHDIGDKPITWGPGGVECDEYIKLWKKNFGAVYHAFDHQDCRFIQIDSQLINSGLTAEDEQKAWLEGEMAEATKAGKRIFINTHYPLYLTDFDEDEHFDNLAQPGRSWLLDLMERHGVEAQFSGHVHNFWYNRYGVTDCYALPSTAFVRQDYAEMYRAAPLPGTEGGRSDLAKLGYFVVQVFEHGHFCEWIRTFGTVAEPGSPDDVQVDCVAPVHPLQNRNPRFGFDMRQNWLEVIEIPPSGSLDEFDRKRTRNDYILMALIETGAARVRIPASDILDPGHRARLDECARHGFHFTLFSFGVPDARLLAAVKGAEGLVDIWEICDTDASLPAVADAASPVAKAAGISLYLSRVRTREDQVGAGGKYHHMIVHGFTPDDHDYIARAAEIGGIEGLVFRIEGGTSPWRAASDATKALQGTGLKASLHIRMTLGPPGLKQTDDNWVAERAAEAISAAAAFEDIHVYADTFADVDRGYYRRHGVVDRFCNPRPAFDVVRHLNGALASGHPFAPDGESQTVSLIGADGRRFDLLKGAEAPSGMSESQPGVLIDLGTGECVAIENGPGAPRKSGSGLRLWARDA
;
A
#
# COMPACT_ATOMS: atom_id res chain seq x y z
N MET A 1 -4.26 0.26 -18.91
CA MET A 1 -2.79 0.08 -18.93
C MET A 1 -2.19 1.11 -17.99
N ALA A 2 -1.26 0.70 -17.15
CA ALA A 2 -0.51 1.61 -16.30
C ALA A 2 0.17 2.69 -17.17
N LYS A 3 0.09 3.95 -16.73
CA LYS A 3 0.68 5.08 -17.47
C LYS A 3 2.19 5.06 -17.25
N ASP A 4 2.98 5.13 -18.32
CA ASP A 4 4.42 5.38 -18.20
C ASP A 4 4.62 6.77 -17.56
N LEU A 5 5.33 6.83 -16.44
CA LEU A 5 5.60 8.08 -15.74
C LEU A 5 6.77 8.88 -16.35
N GLY A 6 7.52 8.31 -17.28
CA GLY A 6 8.70 8.96 -17.85
C GLY A 6 9.88 8.96 -16.88
N GLN A 7 10.82 9.92 -17.07
CA GLN A 7 12.01 10.04 -16.24
C GLN A 7 11.71 10.70 -14.89
N HIS A 8 12.40 10.24 -13.86
CA HIS A 8 12.40 10.86 -12.53
C HIS A 8 12.98 12.29 -12.63
N GLN A 9 12.33 13.26 -12.01
CA GLN A 9 12.74 14.66 -12.01
C GLN A 9 13.31 15.10 -10.67
N PHE A 10 12.54 14.91 -9.59
CA PHE A 10 12.96 15.22 -8.22
C PHE A 10 12.11 14.43 -7.20
N THR A 11 12.58 14.48 -5.97
CA THR A 11 11.90 13.85 -4.82
C THR A 11 11.70 14.89 -3.72
N TYR A 12 10.55 14.86 -3.04
CA TYR A 12 10.26 15.65 -1.85
C TYR A 12 9.57 14.81 -0.79
N ALA A 13 9.51 15.29 0.44
CA ALA A 13 8.80 14.61 1.51
C ALA A 13 7.57 15.39 1.97
N VAL A 14 6.56 14.66 2.45
CA VAL A 14 5.35 15.19 3.06
C VAL A 14 5.19 14.56 4.44
N ILE A 15 5.26 15.38 5.48
CA ILE A 15 5.03 15.01 6.88
C ILE A 15 3.79 15.71 7.40
N THR A 16 3.18 15.18 8.45
CA THR A 16 1.98 15.77 9.05
C THR A 16 1.83 15.37 10.52
N ASP A 17 1.07 16.17 11.25
CA ASP A 17 0.59 15.83 12.60
C ASP A 17 1.74 15.39 13.52
N THR A 18 2.77 16.24 13.64
CA THR A 18 3.92 15.97 14.50
C THR A 18 3.62 16.21 15.97
N HIS A 19 2.62 17.05 16.28
CA HIS A 19 2.12 17.33 17.63
C HIS A 19 3.23 17.53 18.65
N VAL A 20 4.20 18.39 18.34
CA VAL A 20 5.31 18.71 19.22
C VAL A 20 4.79 19.28 20.54
N ASN A 21 5.30 18.75 21.66
CA ASN A 21 4.94 19.15 23.00
C ASN A 21 5.75 20.35 23.47
N PHE A 22 5.30 20.96 24.59
CA PHE A 22 5.96 22.09 25.24
C PHE A 22 7.16 21.72 26.12
N GLY A 23 7.53 20.45 26.15
CA GLY A 23 8.70 19.92 26.85
C GLY A 23 8.96 18.50 26.40
N GLU A 24 10.11 17.91 26.77
CA GLU A 24 10.56 16.61 26.26
C GLU A 24 9.59 15.46 26.55
N THR A 25 9.04 15.44 27.78
CA THR A 25 8.03 14.46 28.18
C THR A 25 6.78 15.12 28.78
N GLU A 26 6.67 16.43 28.63
CA GLU A 26 5.59 17.23 29.18
C GLU A 26 4.53 17.47 28.11
N CYS A 27 3.34 16.94 28.33
CA CYS A 27 2.22 16.99 27.39
C CYS A 27 0.92 17.27 28.16
N ASN A 28 0.02 18.02 27.53
CA ASN A 28 -1.33 18.25 28.07
C ASN A 28 -2.33 17.15 27.67
N SER A 29 -1.85 16.01 27.18
CA SER A 29 -2.65 14.82 26.86
C SER A 29 -2.47 13.73 27.90
N GLU A 30 -3.55 13.02 28.21
CA GLU A 30 -3.54 11.85 29.12
C GLU A 30 -2.90 10.60 28.49
N PHE A 31 -2.74 10.55 27.17
CA PHE A 31 -2.18 9.40 26.47
C PHE A 31 -0.64 9.38 26.54
N GLU A 32 -0.10 8.22 26.91
CA GLU A 32 1.35 8.04 27.03
C GLU A 32 2.09 8.19 25.71
N ILE A 33 1.46 7.77 24.60
CA ILE A 33 2.06 7.89 23.28
C ILE A 33 2.37 9.35 22.92
N ASN A 34 1.52 10.30 23.33
CA ASN A 34 1.71 11.72 22.98
C ASN A 34 2.98 12.32 23.61
N LYS A 35 3.40 11.83 24.77
CA LYS A 35 4.60 12.31 25.49
C LYS A 35 5.91 12.10 24.72
N ARG A 36 5.91 11.30 23.66
CA ARG A 36 7.09 10.98 22.87
C ARG A 36 7.14 11.68 21.51
N ALA A 37 6.24 12.62 21.24
CA ALA A 37 6.13 13.28 19.94
C ALA A 37 7.41 14.01 19.52
N ASN A 38 8.06 14.74 20.44
CA ASN A 38 9.31 15.47 20.17
C ASN A 38 10.44 14.54 19.71
N GLY A 39 10.64 13.43 20.43
CA GLY A 39 11.65 12.44 20.04
C GLY A 39 11.35 11.73 18.71
N ARG A 40 10.06 11.52 18.35
CA ARG A 40 9.68 11.00 17.04
C ARG A 40 9.95 12.01 15.94
N MET A 41 9.67 13.29 16.17
CA MET A 41 10.00 14.33 15.21
C MET A 41 11.52 14.40 14.96
N ARG A 42 12.36 14.30 15.99
CA ARG A 42 13.84 14.23 15.84
C ARG A 42 14.26 13.05 14.99
N HIS A 43 13.66 11.87 15.21
CA HIS A 43 13.92 10.70 14.37
C HIS A 43 13.55 10.98 12.90
N VAL A 44 12.38 11.54 12.64
CA VAL A 44 11.93 11.91 11.29
C VAL A 44 12.88 12.92 10.64
N ILE A 45 13.35 13.95 11.37
CA ILE A 45 14.34 14.91 10.87
C ILE A 45 15.64 14.21 10.50
N GLY A 46 16.11 13.28 11.35
CA GLY A 46 17.30 12.46 11.07
C GLY A 46 17.15 11.64 9.79
N ASP A 47 16.02 10.97 9.63
CA ASP A 47 15.73 10.19 8.41
C ASP A 47 15.63 11.08 7.17
N LEU A 48 14.89 12.19 7.24
CA LEU A 48 14.79 13.15 6.13
C LEU A 48 16.17 13.68 5.71
N ASN A 49 17.05 13.98 6.68
CA ASN A 49 18.39 14.49 6.41
C ASN A 49 19.31 13.47 5.69
N ASN A 50 19.00 12.19 5.76
CA ASN A 50 19.73 11.12 5.06
C ASN A 50 19.21 10.83 3.65
N ARG A 51 18.15 11.56 3.21
CA ARG A 51 17.55 11.40 1.88
C ARG A 51 17.90 12.57 0.97
N ASP A 52 17.95 12.32 -0.32
CA ASP A 52 18.10 13.36 -1.35
C ASP A 52 16.73 13.97 -1.68
N LEU A 53 16.38 15.04 -0.98
CA LEU A 53 15.09 15.71 -1.11
C LEU A 53 15.26 17.16 -1.59
N ALA A 54 14.38 17.58 -2.47
CA ALA A 54 14.32 18.97 -2.91
C ALA A 54 13.80 19.91 -1.81
N PHE A 55 12.79 19.45 -1.05
CA PHE A 55 12.15 20.17 0.06
C PHE A 55 11.28 19.21 0.89
N VAL A 56 10.73 19.73 1.99
CA VAL A 56 9.77 19.05 2.86
C VAL A 56 8.52 19.92 2.99
N ILE A 57 7.33 19.31 2.96
CA ILE A 57 6.05 19.94 3.25
C ILE A 57 5.51 19.37 4.54
N HIS A 58 5.06 20.21 5.48
CA HIS A 58 4.37 19.83 6.69
C HIS A 58 2.90 20.27 6.61
N LEU A 59 1.98 19.31 6.72
CA LEU A 59 0.54 19.54 6.49
C LEU A 59 -0.24 20.01 7.73
N GLY A 60 0.43 20.51 8.75
CA GLY A 60 -0.23 21.05 9.93
C GLY A 60 -0.28 20.12 11.12
N ASP A 61 -0.90 20.60 12.21
CA ASP A 61 -0.82 20.03 13.55
C ASP A 61 0.64 19.84 13.98
N ILE A 62 1.36 20.96 13.84
CA ILE A 62 2.78 21.06 14.17
C ILE A 62 2.99 20.89 15.65
N VAL A 63 2.19 21.61 16.45
CA VAL A 63 2.25 21.59 17.92
C VAL A 63 1.03 20.90 18.52
N HIS A 64 1.18 20.33 19.74
CA HIS A 64 0.08 19.63 20.40
C HIS A 64 -0.86 20.58 21.16
N PRO A 65 -0.38 21.58 21.93
CA PRO A 65 -1.26 22.56 22.56
C PRO A 65 -1.94 23.46 21.54
N VAL A 66 -3.26 23.64 21.68
CA VAL A 66 -4.05 24.51 20.81
C VAL A 66 -3.85 26.00 21.12
N PRO A 67 -4.14 26.95 20.20
CA PRO A 67 -3.98 28.40 20.41
C PRO A 67 -4.78 28.96 21.59
N ALA A 68 -5.85 28.27 22.00
CA ALA A 68 -6.62 28.63 23.20
C ALA A 68 -5.81 28.48 24.52
N LEU A 69 -4.65 27.84 24.47
CA LEU A 69 -3.68 27.71 25.59
C LEU A 69 -2.36 28.43 25.22
N PRO A 70 -2.36 29.75 25.07
CA PRO A 70 -1.31 30.49 24.41
C PRO A 70 0.08 30.30 25.00
N ASP A 71 0.19 30.17 26.32
CA ASP A 71 1.49 29.99 26.99
C ASP A 71 2.10 28.63 26.63
N LEU A 72 1.31 27.55 26.63
CA LEU A 72 1.77 26.21 26.27
C LEU A 72 2.04 26.12 24.75
N TYR A 73 1.20 26.76 23.95
CA TYR A 73 1.37 26.85 22.50
C TYR A 73 2.71 27.50 22.12
N GLU A 74 3.04 28.65 22.72
CA GLU A 74 4.29 29.35 22.47
C GLU A 74 5.51 28.50 22.87
N MET A 75 5.44 27.82 24.02
CA MET A 75 6.50 26.90 24.44
C MET A 75 6.68 25.73 23.45
N ALA A 76 5.58 25.16 22.97
CA ALA A 76 5.64 24.07 21.97
C ALA A 76 6.17 24.58 20.62
N ALA A 77 5.78 25.79 20.20
CA ALA A 77 6.32 26.42 19.01
C ALA A 77 7.83 26.70 19.11
N ASP A 78 8.33 27.06 20.32
CA ASP A 78 9.77 27.17 20.57
C ASP A 78 10.46 25.80 20.43
N CYS A 79 9.92 24.73 21.04
CA CYS A 79 10.44 23.37 20.88
C CYS A 79 10.48 22.95 19.40
N PHE A 80 9.40 23.20 18.66
CA PHE A 80 9.40 22.90 17.22
C PHE A 80 10.49 23.64 16.46
N ARG A 81 10.66 24.97 16.73
CA ARG A 81 11.69 25.76 16.04
C ARG A 81 13.11 25.28 16.33
N GLU A 82 13.36 24.83 17.58
CA GLU A 82 14.67 24.26 17.97
C GLU A 82 14.95 22.96 17.24
N GLU A 83 13.97 22.04 17.18
CA GLU A 83 14.14 20.75 16.50
C GLU A 83 14.24 20.91 15.00
N ILE A 84 13.34 21.68 14.37
CA ILE A 84 13.31 21.84 12.91
C ILE A 84 14.51 22.60 12.35
N ALA A 85 15.21 23.37 13.17
CA ALA A 85 16.46 24.02 12.77
C ALA A 85 17.56 23.04 12.36
N GLN A 86 17.42 21.75 12.72
CA GLN A 86 18.33 20.68 12.35
C GLN A 86 17.99 20.08 10.96
N LEU A 87 16.82 20.37 10.40
CA LEU A 87 16.44 19.93 9.06
C LEU A 87 17.30 20.63 8.00
N ARG A 88 17.89 19.86 7.09
CA ARG A 88 18.80 20.37 6.04
C ARG A 88 18.07 20.80 4.78
N HIS A 89 16.79 20.46 4.63
CA HIS A 89 15.99 20.74 3.45
C HIS A 89 15.10 21.96 3.66
N PRO A 90 14.75 22.73 2.62
CA PRO A 90 13.71 23.76 2.69
C PRO A 90 12.41 23.18 3.23
N LEU A 91 11.72 23.92 4.11
CA LEU A 91 10.47 23.51 4.73
C LEU A 91 9.34 24.46 4.35
N HIS A 92 8.20 23.91 3.96
CA HIS A 92 6.96 24.61 3.68
C HIS A 92 5.86 24.12 4.63
N LEU A 93 5.18 25.06 5.30
CA LEU A 93 4.20 24.75 6.34
C LEU A 93 2.78 25.02 5.85
N VAL A 94 1.85 24.18 6.29
CA VAL A 94 0.40 24.36 6.22
C VAL A 94 -0.10 24.41 7.66
N PRO A 95 -0.99 25.35 8.06
CA PRO A 95 -1.53 25.34 9.40
C PRO A 95 -2.53 24.19 9.60
N GLY A 96 -2.47 23.54 10.78
CA GLY A 96 -3.46 22.57 11.24
C GLY A 96 -4.39 23.17 12.32
N ASN A 97 -5.42 22.43 12.72
CA ASN A 97 -6.36 22.94 13.72
C ASN A 97 -5.73 23.10 15.10
N HIS A 98 -4.72 22.35 15.45
CA HIS A 98 -3.92 22.61 16.67
C HIS A 98 -3.06 23.87 16.54
N ASP A 99 -2.79 24.34 15.34
CA ASP A 99 -1.91 25.49 15.09
C ASP A 99 -2.66 26.81 15.00
N ILE A 100 -3.90 26.81 14.43
CA ILE A 100 -4.63 28.05 14.10
C ILE A 100 -6.11 28.03 14.51
N GLY A 101 -6.58 26.91 15.09
CA GLY A 101 -7.98 26.67 15.47
C GLY A 101 -8.72 25.78 14.49
N ASP A 102 -9.84 25.23 14.95
CA ASP A 102 -10.68 24.33 14.15
C ASP A 102 -11.38 25.08 12.99
N LYS A 103 -11.79 24.32 11.97
CA LYS A 103 -12.72 24.81 10.96
C LYS A 103 -14.03 25.24 11.58
N PRO A 104 -14.85 26.11 10.92
CA PRO A 104 -16.16 26.49 11.45
C PRO A 104 -17.08 25.26 11.54
N ILE A 105 -17.55 24.99 12.74
CA ILE A 105 -18.56 23.99 13.05
C ILE A 105 -19.61 24.59 13.97
N THR A 106 -20.88 24.42 13.60
CA THR A 106 -21.98 25.07 14.35
C THR A 106 -22.30 24.41 15.68
N TRP A 107 -21.84 23.18 15.88
CA TRP A 107 -22.12 22.33 17.04
C TRP A 107 -20.84 21.98 17.86
N GLY A 108 -19.69 22.45 17.42
CA GLY A 108 -18.40 22.16 18.08
C GLY A 108 -18.18 22.98 19.34
N PRO A 109 -17.30 22.52 20.26
CA PRO A 109 -17.11 23.13 21.58
C PRO A 109 -16.37 24.46 21.59
N GLY A 110 -15.96 24.96 20.45
CA GLY A 110 -15.19 26.21 20.34
C GLY A 110 -13.73 25.95 19.94
N GLY A 111 -12.95 27.02 19.88
CA GLY A 111 -11.58 26.93 19.36
C GLY A 111 -11.50 27.08 17.84
N VAL A 112 -12.56 27.57 17.22
CA VAL A 112 -12.66 27.89 15.80
C VAL A 112 -11.63 28.97 15.46
N GLU A 113 -11.05 28.86 14.28
CA GLU A 113 -10.11 29.85 13.76
C GLU A 113 -10.67 31.27 13.83
N CYS A 114 -9.81 32.22 14.19
CA CYS A 114 -10.13 33.62 14.33
C CYS A 114 -8.89 34.51 14.07
N ASP A 115 -9.13 35.80 13.91
CA ASP A 115 -8.05 36.78 13.66
C ASP A 115 -6.92 36.76 14.70
N GLU A 116 -7.21 36.38 15.95
CA GLU A 116 -6.21 36.31 17.01
C GLU A 116 -5.30 35.09 16.80
N TYR A 117 -5.86 33.96 16.41
CA TYR A 117 -5.10 32.73 16.14
C TYR A 117 -4.30 32.86 14.84
N ILE A 118 -4.86 33.51 13.82
CA ILE A 118 -4.13 33.86 12.60
C ILE A 118 -2.89 34.72 12.92
N LYS A 119 -3.01 35.70 13.83
CA LYS A 119 -1.88 36.52 14.26
C LYS A 119 -0.84 35.71 15.03
N LEU A 120 -1.29 34.79 15.88
CA LEU A 120 -0.42 33.91 16.64
C LEU A 120 0.37 32.96 15.72
N TRP A 121 -0.29 32.37 14.73
CA TRP A 121 0.37 31.62 13.67
C TRP A 121 1.41 32.44 12.92
N LYS A 122 1.02 33.62 12.41
CA LYS A 122 1.93 34.51 11.66
C LYS A 122 3.18 34.89 12.45
N LYS A 123 3.06 35.04 13.78
CA LYS A 123 4.19 35.33 14.66
C LYS A 123 5.16 34.15 14.74
N ASN A 124 4.67 32.90 14.79
CA ASN A 124 5.47 31.72 15.08
C ASN A 124 5.95 30.99 13.82
N PHE A 125 5.12 30.95 12.77
CA PHE A 125 5.31 30.06 11.60
C PHE A 125 5.29 30.80 10.26
N GLY A 126 4.87 32.04 10.19
CA GLY A 126 4.93 32.86 8.98
C GLY A 126 3.61 32.93 8.20
N ALA A 127 3.66 32.80 6.89
CA ALA A 127 2.48 32.93 6.05
C ALA A 127 1.43 31.86 6.34
N VAL A 128 0.14 32.23 6.31
CA VAL A 128 -0.98 31.30 6.52
C VAL A 128 -1.21 30.45 5.28
N TYR A 129 -1.02 31.03 4.12
CA TYR A 129 -1.05 30.35 2.82
C TYR A 129 0.04 30.92 1.92
N HIS A 130 0.57 30.11 1.03
CA HIS A 130 1.60 30.51 0.07
C HIS A 130 1.73 29.50 -1.07
N ALA A 131 2.43 29.89 -2.12
CA ALA A 131 2.79 29.00 -3.20
C ALA A 131 4.27 29.17 -3.56
N PHE A 132 4.85 28.11 -4.11
CA PHE A 132 6.20 28.16 -4.66
C PHE A 132 6.31 27.24 -5.87
N ASP A 133 7.32 27.50 -6.68
CA ASP A 133 7.64 26.70 -7.84
C ASP A 133 8.86 25.81 -7.58
N HIS A 134 8.80 24.59 -8.05
CA HIS A 134 9.96 23.74 -8.18
C HIS A 134 9.91 23.04 -9.55
N GLN A 135 10.90 23.31 -10.39
CA GLN A 135 10.93 22.87 -11.79
C GLN A 135 9.62 23.29 -12.53
N ASP A 136 8.93 22.33 -13.17
CA ASP A 136 7.67 22.53 -13.90
C ASP A 136 6.41 22.42 -13.03
N CYS A 137 6.58 22.31 -11.70
CA CYS A 137 5.48 22.15 -10.75
C CYS A 137 5.24 23.42 -9.93
N ARG A 138 3.96 23.69 -9.61
CA ARG A 138 3.49 24.69 -8.65
C ARG A 138 2.94 23.95 -7.43
N PHE A 139 3.50 24.23 -6.25
CA PHE A 139 3.06 23.74 -4.95
C PHE A 139 2.31 24.83 -4.21
N ILE A 140 1.07 24.56 -3.81
CA ILE A 140 0.16 25.53 -3.20
C ILE A 140 -0.22 25.02 -1.82
N GLN A 141 0.08 25.80 -0.78
CA GLN A 141 -0.27 25.55 0.61
C GLN A 141 -1.42 26.47 0.98
N ILE A 142 -2.55 25.89 1.42
CA ILE A 142 -3.73 26.65 1.84
C ILE A 142 -4.15 26.30 3.26
N ASP A 143 -4.70 27.28 3.93
CA ASP A 143 -5.38 27.10 5.20
C ASP A 143 -6.80 26.60 4.94
N SER A 144 -7.01 25.34 5.23
CA SER A 144 -8.32 24.70 5.03
C SER A 144 -9.36 25.10 6.07
N GLN A 145 -8.91 25.59 7.25
CA GLN A 145 -9.77 26.02 8.35
C GLN A 145 -10.45 27.35 8.03
N LEU A 146 -9.81 28.22 7.22
CA LEU A 146 -10.40 29.45 6.73
C LEU A 146 -11.64 29.23 5.85
N ILE A 147 -11.72 28.09 5.17
CA ILE A 147 -12.80 27.82 4.22
C ILE A 147 -14.13 27.67 4.97
N ASN A 148 -15.11 28.48 4.59
CA ASN A 148 -16.42 28.67 5.25
C ASN A 148 -16.37 29.44 6.59
N SER A 149 -15.27 30.09 6.95
CA SER A 149 -15.14 30.81 8.21
C SER A 149 -15.92 32.15 8.22
N GLY A 150 -16.14 32.74 7.05
CA GLY A 150 -16.70 34.08 6.94
C GLY A 150 -15.75 35.19 7.37
N LEU A 151 -14.48 34.88 7.63
CA LEU A 151 -13.44 35.86 7.93
C LEU A 151 -12.99 36.58 6.65
N THR A 152 -12.53 37.83 6.78
CA THR A 152 -11.95 38.55 5.63
C THR A 152 -10.77 37.78 5.01
N ALA A 153 -9.99 37.08 5.81
CA ALA A 153 -8.89 36.26 5.36
C ALA A 153 -9.33 35.09 4.44
N GLU A 154 -10.57 34.58 4.59
CA GLU A 154 -11.13 33.59 3.66
C GLU A 154 -11.28 34.16 2.25
N ASP A 155 -11.89 35.33 2.13
CA ASP A 155 -12.10 35.99 0.83
C ASP A 155 -10.74 36.33 0.16
N GLU A 156 -9.77 36.77 0.96
CA GLU A 156 -8.41 37.03 0.49
C GLU A 156 -7.73 35.76 -0.02
N GLN A 157 -7.80 34.67 0.74
CA GLN A 157 -7.22 33.37 0.34
C GLN A 157 -7.89 32.83 -0.91
N LYS A 158 -9.23 32.87 -1.00
CA LYS A 158 -9.98 32.39 -2.18
C LYS A 158 -9.58 33.14 -3.44
N ALA A 159 -9.54 34.48 -3.39
CA ALA A 159 -9.16 35.31 -4.54
C ALA A 159 -7.69 35.03 -4.95
N TRP A 160 -6.80 34.91 -3.98
CA TRP A 160 -5.40 34.57 -4.22
C TRP A 160 -5.26 33.18 -4.85
N LEU A 161 -5.94 32.15 -4.32
CA LEU A 161 -5.85 30.77 -4.81
C LEU A 161 -6.34 30.65 -6.26
N GLU A 162 -7.46 31.29 -6.59
CA GLU A 162 -7.97 31.33 -7.97
C GLU A 162 -6.96 31.97 -8.92
N GLY A 163 -6.27 33.04 -8.48
CA GLY A 163 -5.20 33.70 -9.23
C GLY A 163 -3.99 32.80 -9.45
N GLU A 164 -3.50 32.16 -8.38
CA GLU A 164 -2.34 31.25 -8.42
C GLU A 164 -2.58 30.06 -9.37
N MET A 165 -3.76 29.43 -9.27
CA MET A 165 -4.09 28.30 -10.13
C MET A 165 -4.24 28.71 -11.60
N ALA A 166 -4.84 29.87 -11.86
CA ALA A 166 -4.95 30.40 -13.23
C ALA A 166 -3.58 30.71 -13.83
N GLU A 167 -2.66 31.30 -13.05
CA GLU A 167 -1.29 31.57 -13.48
C GLU A 167 -0.51 30.28 -13.74
N ALA A 168 -0.60 29.28 -12.84
CA ALA A 168 0.05 28.00 -13.00
C ALA A 168 -0.44 27.28 -14.27
N THR A 169 -1.76 27.22 -14.49
CA THR A 169 -2.36 26.62 -15.67
C THR A 169 -1.89 27.34 -16.95
N LYS A 170 -1.89 28.68 -16.95
CA LYS A 170 -1.41 29.50 -18.11
C LYS A 170 0.07 29.22 -18.39
N ALA A 171 0.87 29.01 -17.37
CA ALA A 171 2.29 28.67 -17.50
C ALA A 171 2.54 27.20 -17.86
N GLY A 172 1.50 26.36 -17.94
CA GLY A 172 1.61 24.92 -18.24
C GLY A 172 2.23 24.11 -17.10
N LYS A 173 2.14 24.59 -15.86
CA LYS A 173 2.68 23.89 -14.69
C LYS A 173 1.74 22.83 -14.18
N ARG A 174 2.32 21.77 -13.65
CA ARG A 174 1.62 20.75 -12.85
C ARG A 174 1.34 21.32 -11.47
N ILE A 175 0.15 21.09 -10.93
CA ILE A 175 -0.30 21.74 -9.69
C ILE A 175 -0.48 20.69 -8.61
N PHE A 176 0.11 20.96 -7.43
CA PHE A 176 -0.04 20.17 -6.20
C PHE A 176 -0.61 21.08 -5.12
N ILE A 177 -1.68 20.62 -4.44
CA ILE A 177 -2.33 21.37 -3.35
C ILE A 177 -2.14 20.63 -2.04
N ASN A 178 -1.86 21.39 -0.98
CA ASN A 178 -1.65 20.88 0.37
C ASN A 178 -2.61 21.58 1.34
N THR A 179 -3.37 20.78 2.08
CA THR A 179 -4.34 21.22 3.09
C THR A 179 -4.09 20.49 4.40
N HIS A 180 -4.65 20.95 5.51
CA HIS A 180 -4.66 20.14 6.72
C HIS A 180 -5.85 19.20 6.73
N TYR A 181 -7.09 19.72 6.59
CA TYR A 181 -8.28 18.87 6.52
C TYR A 181 -8.36 18.12 5.19
N PRO A 182 -8.69 16.81 5.20
CA PRO A 182 -9.12 16.12 4.00
C PRO A 182 -10.37 16.78 3.40
N LEU A 183 -10.49 16.76 2.09
CA LEU A 183 -11.70 17.25 1.43
C LEU A 183 -12.88 16.33 1.76
N TYR A 184 -12.63 15.03 1.71
CA TYR A 184 -13.57 13.96 2.07
C TYR A 184 -12.77 12.67 2.37
N LEU A 185 -13.39 11.69 3.04
CA LEU A 185 -12.75 10.42 3.39
C LEU A 185 -13.17 9.26 2.48
N THR A 186 -14.45 9.19 2.10
CA THR A 186 -14.98 8.06 1.33
C THR A 186 -15.73 8.46 0.07
N ASP A 187 -16.42 9.59 0.10
CA ASP A 187 -17.24 10.08 -1.01
C ASP A 187 -17.21 11.62 -1.05
N PHE A 188 -17.07 12.20 -2.24
CA PHE A 188 -16.97 13.66 -2.40
C PHE A 188 -18.26 14.39 -1.97
N ASP A 189 -19.41 13.71 -1.93
CA ASP A 189 -20.70 14.25 -1.48
C ASP A 189 -21.11 13.78 -0.07
N GLU A 190 -20.19 13.15 0.68
CA GLU A 190 -20.45 12.72 2.06
C GLU A 190 -20.91 13.88 2.95
N ASP A 191 -21.69 13.56 3.99
CA ASP A 191 -22.14 14.53 4.98
C ASP A 191 -20.95 15.19 5.70
N GLU A 192 -21.19 16.38 6.26
CA GLU A 192 -20.22 17.07 7.09
C GLU A 192 -19.99 16.30 8.39
N HIS A 193 -18.74 16.11 8.74
CA HIS A 193 -18.28 15.61 10.04
C HIS A 193 -16.98 16.31 10.44
N PHE A 194 -16.46 16.04 11.65
CA PHE A 194 -15.26 16.71 12.16
C PHE A 194 -14.06 16.60 11.21
N ASP A 195 -13.92 15.48 10.51
CA ASP A 195 -12.71 15.11 9.78
C ASP A 195 -12.69 15.51 8.29
N ASN A 196 -13.72 16.15 7.76
CA ASN A 196 -13.75 16.57 6.36
C ASN A 196 -13.99 18.07 6.19
N LEU A 197 -13.73 18.60 5.00
CA LEU A 197 -14.06 19.97 4.66
C LEU A 197 -15.58 20.09 4.42
N ALA A 198 -16.22 21.07 5.08
CA ALA A 198 -17.66 21.28 4.98
C ALA A 198 -18.11 21.91 3.65
N GLN A 199 -19.39 21.71 3.32
CA GLN A 199 -20.02 22.44 2.21
C GLN A 199 -20.34 23.91 2.59
N PRO A 200 -20.35 24.87 1.66
CA PRO A 200 -20.12 24.73 0.21
C PRO A 200 -18.63 24.76 -0.19
N GLY A 201 -17.72 25.00 0.75
CA GLY A 201 -16.30 25.18 0.48
C GLY A 201 -15.66 23.95 -0.15
N ARG A 202 -16.10 22.73 0.24
CA ARG A 202 -15.64 21.48 -0.37
C ARG A 202 -15.91 21.48 -1.88
N SER A 203 -17.16 21.70 -2.29
CA SER A 203 -17.52 21.70 -3.71
C SER A 203 -16.78 22.81 -4.48
N TRP A 204 -16.65 24.02 -3.90
CA TRP A 204 -15.89 25.10 -4.50
C TRP A 204 -14.43 24.69 -4.79
N LEU A 205 -13.75 24.08 -3.81
CA LEU A 205 -12.35 23.69 -3.96
C LEU A 205 -12.19 22.53 -4.94
N LEU A 206 -13.08 21.52 -4.89
CA LEU A 206 -13.09 20.41 -5.83
C LEU A 206 -13.29 20.87 -7.27
N ASP A 207 -14.27 21.76 -7.50
CA ASP A 207 -14.51 22.36 -8.83
C ASP A 207 -13.31 23.18 -9.33
N LEU A 208 -12.64 23.89 -8.43
CA LEU A 208 -11.43 24.65 -8.75
C LEU A 208 -10.29 23.70 -9.15
N MET A 209 -10.08 22.64 -8.39
CA MET A 209 -9.07 21.62 -8.67
C MET A 209 -9.31 20.92 -10.02
N GLU A 210 -10.55 20.55 -10.31
CA GLU A 210 -10.91 19.91 -11.58
C GLU A 210 -10.69 20.84 -12.77
N ARG A 211 -11.12 22.13 -12.68
CA ARG A 211 -10.93 23.13 -13.73
C ARG A 211 -9.47 23.37 -14.09
N HIS A 212 -8.59 23.28 -13.12
CA HIS A 212 -7.16 23.54 -13.30
C HIS A 212 -6.32 22.26 -13.43
N GLY A 213 -6.95 21.07 -13.40
CA GLY A 213 -6.29 19.79 -13.58
C GLY A 213 -5.22 19.53 -12.52
N VAL A 214 -5.55 19.79 -11.25
CA VAL A 214 -4.64 19.50 -10.11
C VAL A 214 -4.22 18.05 -10.14
N GLU A 215 -2.93 17.79 -10.02
CA GLU A 215 -2.39 16.45 -10.11
C GLU A 215 -2.60 15.66 -8.81
N ALA A 216 -2.25 16.28 -7.67
CA ALA A 216 -2.44 15.66 -6.37
C ALA A 216 -2.80 16.68 -5.29
N GLN A 217 -3.58 16.18 -4.31
CA GLN A 217 -3.90 16.88 -3.07
C GLN A 217 -3.46 16.02 -1.88
N PHE A 218 -2.74 16.63 -0.92
CA PHE A 218 -2.30 15.98 0.31
C PHE A 218 -2.94 16.66 1.52
N SER A 219 -3.35 15.83 2.50
CA SER A 219 -3.94 16.28 3.76
C SER A 219 -3.47 15.45 4.94
N GLY A 220 -3.58 16.01 6.15
CA GLY A 220 -3.31 15.38 7.44
C GLY A 220 -4.58 15.19 8.26
N HIS A 221 -4.58 15.67 9.54
CA HIS A 221 -5.69 15.75 10.48
C HIS A 221 -6.21 14.42 11.02
N VAL A 222 -6.45 13.45 10.15
CA VAL A 222 -7.09 12.17 10.49
C VAL A 222 -6.13 11.11 11.02
N HIS A 223 -4.83 11.34 10.96
CA HIS A 223 -3.76 10.44 11.41
C HIS A 223 -3.89 9.00 10.92
N ASN A 224 -4.58 8.80 9.81
CA ASN A 224 -4.83 7.53 9.15
C ASN A 224 -4.70 7.72 7.64
N PHE A 225 -4.58 6.62 6.91
CA PHE A 225 -4.42 6.69 5.46
C PHE A 225 -5.73 6.50 4.72
N TRP A 226 -6.04 7.43 3.81
CA TRP A 226 -7.03 7.25 2.75
C TRP A 226 -6.48 7.73 1.42
N TYR A 227 -6.84 7.02 0.38
CA TYR A 227 -6.61 7.40 -1.00
C TYR A 227 -7.94 7.51 -1.71
N ASN A 228 -8.18 8.62 -2.34
CA ASN A 228 -9.35 8.88 -3.17
C ASN A 228 -8.94 9.51 -4.49
N ARG A 229 -9.88 9.61 -5.39
CA ARG A 229 -9.68 10.30 -6.65
C ARG A 229 -10.88 11.16 -6.99
N TYR A 230 -10.61 12.40 -7.38
CA TYR A 230 -11.62 13.33 -7.90
C TYR A 230 -11.18 13.83 -9.28
N GLY A 231 -11.94 13.48 -10.34
CA GLY A 231 -11.54 13.78 -11.72
C GLY A 231 -10.16 13.20 -12.06
N VAL A 232 -9.19 14.09 -12.28
CA VAL A 232 -7.79 13.71 -12.53
C VAL A 232 -6.91 13.74 -11.29
N THR A 233 -7.38 14.35 -10.19
CA THR A 233 -6.63 14.58 -8.97
C THR A 233 -6.57 13.35 -8.09
N ASP A 234 -5.39 12.93 -7.68
CA ASP A 234 -5.18 11.95 -6.64
C ASP A 234 -5.20 12.64 -5.27
N CYS A 235 -6.09 12.20 -4.36
CA CYS A 235 -6.29 12.80 -3.04
C CYS A 235 -5.78 11.84 -1.95
N TYR A 236 -4.83 12.29 -1.15
CA TYR A 236 -4.20 11.50 -0.09
C TYR A 236 -4.46 12.15 1.26
N ALA A 237 -5.05 11.38 2.21
CA ALA A 237 -4.98 11.70 3.62
C ALA A 237 -3.87 10.85 4.25
N LEU A 238 -2.96 11.50 4.97
CA LEU A 238 -1.73 10.89 5.44
C LEU A 238 -1.80 10.48 6.90
N PRO A 239 -1.11 9.39 7.29
CA PRO A 239 -0.89 9.07 8.69
C PRO A 239 0.03 10.09 9.36
N SER A 240 -0.10 10.18 10.69
CA SER A 240 0.71 11.02 11.55
C SER A 240 2.10 10.43 11.82
N THR A 241 3.05 11.28 12.16
CA THR A 241 4.32 10.85 12.72
C THR A 241 4.27 10.65 14.25
N ALA A 242 3.23 11.16 14.92
CA ALA A 242 3.13 11.19 16.37
C ALA A 242 2.25 10.09 16.99
N PHE A 243 1.02 9.93 16.52
CA PHE A 243 0.08 8.92 17.02
C PHE A 243 -1.06 8.66 16.01
N VAL A 244 -1.79 7.55 16.18
CA VAL A 244 -2.95 7.19 15.35
C VAL A 244 -4.23 7.70 16.03
N ARG A 245 -5.23 8.13 15.28
CA ARG A 245 -6.56 8.41 15.83
C ARG A 245 -7.34 7.11 16.01
N GLN A 246 -7.61 6.77 17.27
CA GLN A 246 -8.24 5.51 17.66
C GLN A 246 -9.72 5.40 17.30
N ASP A 247 -10.40 6.50 17.04
CA ASP A 247 -11.81 6.52 16.64
C ASP A 247 -12.07 5.78 15.33
N TYR A 248 -11.04 5.60 14.50
CA TYR A 248 -11.11 4.76 13.30
C TYR A 248 -10.68 3.30 13.51
N ALA A 249 -10.32 2.90 14.74
CA ALA A 249 -9.87 1.52 15.00
C ALA A 249 -10.94 0.45 14.68
N GLU A 250 -12.22 0.83 14.72
CA GLU A 250 -13.34 -0.06 14.37
C GLU A 250 -13.34 -0.49 12.89
N MET A 251 -12.64 0.25 12.00
CA MET A 251 -12.52 -0.13 10.58
C MET A 251 -11.82 -1.48 10.38
N TYR A 252 -11.02 -1.92 11.34
CA TYR A 252 -10.36 -3.24 11.29
C TYR A 252 -11.28 -4.40 11.68
N ARG A 253 -12.49 -4.12 12.19
CA ARG A 253 -13.44 -5.13 12.69
C ARG A 253 -12.79 -6.11 13.69
N ALA A 254 -11.88 -5.58 14.48
CA ALA A 254 -11.13 -6.29 15.51
C ALA A 254 -10.87 -5.36 16.68
N ALA A 255 -10.92 -5.89 17.90
CA ALA A 255 -10.52 -5.12 19.06
C ALA A 255 -9.05 -4.72 18.95
N PRO A 256 -8.68 -3.46 19.28
CA PRO A 256 -7.29 -3.04 19.31
C PRO A 256 -6.41 -3.98 20.14
N LEU A 257 -5.13 -4.07 19.77
CA LEU A 257 -4.19 -4.92 20.50
C LEU A 257 -4.05 -4.43 21.96
N PRO A 258 -3.90 -5.34 22.93
CA PRO A 258 -3.63 -4.95 24.32
C PRO A 258 -2.40 -4.03 24.42
N GLY A 259 -2.50 -2.96 25.20
CA GLY A 259 -1.40 -2.01 25.41
C GLY A 259 -1.23 -0.95 24.32
N THR A 260 -2.12 -0.91 23.31
CA THR A 260 -2.06 0.10 22.22
C THR A 260 -2.96 1.31 22.47
N GLU A 261 -3.36 1.60 23.71
CA GLU A 261 -4.21 2.75 24.05
C GLU A 261 -5.44 2.88 23.13
N GLY A 262 -6.17 1.76 22.92
CA GLY A 262 -7.33 1.71 22.03
C GLY A 262 -6.99 1.79 20.53
N GLY A 263 -5.75 1.53 20.15
CA GLY A 263 -5.22 1.65 18.79
C GLY A 263 -4.43 2.92 18.53
N ARG A 264 -4.42 3.89 19.49
CA ARG A 264 -3.70 5.16 19.35
C ARG A 264 -2.17 4.96 19.22
N SER A 265 -1.61 3.96 19.88
CA SER A 265 -0.19 3.59 19.81
C SER A 265 0.07 2.38 18.89
N ASP A 266 -0.65 2.26 17.78
CA ASP A 266 -0.33 1.32 16.72
C ASP A 266 0.87 1.83 15.89
N LEU A 267 2.06 1.59 16.43
CA LEU A 267 3.33 2.19 15.96
C LEU A 267 3.66 1.86 14.50
N ALA A 268 3.19 0.73 13.98
CA ALA A 268 3.44 0.34 12.60
C ALA A 268 2.72 1.25 11.57
N LYS A 269 1.79 2.09 12.03
CA LYS A 269 1.07 3.05 11.19
C LYS A 269 1.66 4.46 11.23
N LEU A 270 2.69 4.69 12.05
CA LEU A 270 3.36 5.99 12.11
C LEU A 270 4.39 6.12 10.99
N GLY A 271 4.37 7.26 10.32
CA GLY A 271 5.28 7.51 9.23
C GLY A 271 4.95 8.74 8.40
N TYR A 272 5.57 8.84 7.25
CA TYR A 272 5.42 9.97 6.32
C TYR A 272 5.60 9.51 4.87
N PHE A 273 5.31 10.39 3.91
CA PHE A 273 5.48 10.07 2.50
C PHE A 273 6.73 10.71 1.91
N VAL A 274 7.42 9.95 1.07
CA VAL A 274 8.39 10.44 0.09
C VAL A 274 7.70 10.41 -1.27
N VAL A 275 7.63 11.55 -1.93
CA VAL A 275 6.96 11.71 -3.22
C VAL A 275 8.00 11.87 -4.31
N GLN A 276 8.06 10.92 -5.21
CA GLN A 276 8.90 10.95 -6.39
C GLN A 276 8.09 11.55 -7.54
N VAL A 277 8.58 12.64 -8.13
CA VAL A 277 7.96 13.30 -9.28
C VAL A 277 8.67 12.90 -10.55
N PHE A 278 7.88 12.49 -11.54
CA PHE A 278 8.31 12.04 -12.86
C PHE A 278 7.75 12.97 -13.93
N GLU A 279 8.18 12.85 -15.18
CA GLU A 279 7.71 13.69 -16.29
C GLU A 279 6.18 13.68 -16.45
N HIS A 280 5.52 12.56 -16.17
CA HIS A 280 4.10 12.38 -16.49
C HIS A 280 3.23 11.99 -15.29
N GLY A 281 3.75 12.11 -14.06
CA GLY A 281 3.02 11.76 -12.86
C GLY A 281 3.91 11.75 -11.62
N HIS A 282 3.39 11.20 -10.53
CA HIS A 282 4.10 11.07 -9.27
C HIS A 282 3.89 9.67 -8.68
N PHE A 283 4.75 9.33 -7.72
CA PHE A 283 4.65 8.13 -6.92
C PHE A 283 4.90 8.46 -5.45
N CYS A 284 3.99 8.01 -4.58
CA CYS A 284 4.08 8.18 -3.15
C CYS A 284 4.61 6.89 -2.50
N GLU A 285 5.77 6.99 -1.88
CA GLU A 285 6.36 5.94 -1.06
C GLU A 285 6.08 6.22 0.40
N TRP A 286 5.54 5.24 1.11
CA TRP A 286 5.37 5.33 2.54
C TRP A 286 6.65 4.94 3.27
N ILE A 287 7.09 5.80 4.19
CA ILE A 287 8.20 5.54 5.10
C ILE A 287 7.64 5.31 6.49
N ARG A 288 7.71 4.06 6.96
CA ARG A 288 7.27 3.68 8.31
C ARG A 288 8.36 4.00 9.32
N THR A 289 8.03 4.80 10.33
CA THR A 289 8.96 5.13 11.42
C THR A 289 8.85 4.19 12.61
N PHE A 290 7.80 3.37 12.66
CA PHE A 290 7.50 2.47 13.77
C PHE A 290 7.54 3.16 15.14
N GLY A 291 7.27 4.47 15.16
CA GLY A 291 7.28 5.28 16.37
C GLY A 291 8.64 5.40 17.05
N THR A 292 9.72 5.19 16.30
CA THR A 292 11.09 5.34 16.80
C THR A 292 11.30 6.73 17.37
N VAL A 293 12.02 6.79 18.48
CA VAL A 293 12.30 8.01 19.25
C VAL A 293 13.80 8.26 19.25
N ALA A 294 14.24 9.44 18.83
CA ALA A 294 15.61 9.88 18.96
C ALA A 294 15.78 10.72 20.24
N GLU A 295 16.87 10.51 20.99
CA GLU A 295 17.18 11.25 22.21
C GLU A 295 17.69 12.67 21.89
N PRO A 296 17.51 13.66 22.78
CA PRO A 296 18.01 15.01 22.57
C PRO A 296 19.52 15.06 22.31
N GLY A 297 19.92 15.77 21.25
CA GLY A 297 21.33 15.95 20.88
C GLY A 297 22.00 14.71 20.27
N SER A 298 21.26 13.64 20.03
CA SER A 298 21.73 12.47 19.28
C SER A 298 21.23 12.57 17.84
N PRO A 299 22.08 12.85 16.84
CA PRO A 299 21.66 12.66 15.47
C PRO A 299 21.46 11.16 15.27
N ASP A 300 20.24 10.76 14.97
CA ASP A 300 19.97 9.38 14.58
C ASP A 300 20.72 9.07 13.29
N ASP A 301 21.58 8.07 13.37
CA ASP A 301 22.18 7.45 12.22
C ASP A 301 21.15 6.48 11.63
N VAL A 302 20.07 7.05 11.04
CA VAL A 302 19.00 6.28 10.44
C VAL A 302 19.53 5.61 9.18
N GLN A 303 19.59 4.27 9.18
CA GLN A 303 19.89 3.52 7.97
C GLN A 303 18.70 3.59 7.01
N VAL A 304 18.93 4.19 5.85
CA VAL A 304 17.98 4.16 4.75
C VAL A 304 18.07 2.81 4.05
N ASP A 305 16.94 2.20 3.70
CA ASP A 305 16.87 0.98 2.91
C ASP A 305 17.69 1.12 1.62
N CYS A 306 18.60 0.18 1.38
CA CYS A 306 19.44 0.18 0.17
C CYS A 306 18.70 -0.40 -1.04
N VAL A 307 17.62 -1.15 -0.82
CA VAL A 307 16.78 -1.68 -1.89
C VAL A 307 15.77 -0.61 -2.29
N ALA A 308 15.86 -0.14 -3.53
CA ALA A 308 14.88 0.80 -4.06
C ALA A 308 13.46 0.20 -4.04
N PRO A 309 12.44 0.99 -3.69
CA PRO A 309 11.06 0.52 -3.74
C PRO A 309 10.66 0.17 -5.17
N VAL A 310 9.73 -0.78 -5.31
CA VAL A 310 9.20 -1.13 -6.62
C VAL A 310 8.25 -0.03 -7.05
N HIS A 311 8.65 0.70 -8.06
CA HIS A 311 7.79 1.71 -8.68
C HIS A 311 6.50 1.05 -9.22
N PRO A 312 5.29 1.55 -8.89
CA PRO A 312 4.03 0.87 -9.23
C PRO A 312 3.77 0.69 -10.72
N LEU A 313 4.39 1.49 -11.57
CA LEU A 313 4.10 1.53 -12.98
C LEU A 313 5.26 1.03 -13.86
N GLN A 314 6.41 0.77 -13.27
CA GLN A 314 7.60 0.35 -13.99
C GLN A 314 8.27 -0.83 -13.30
N ASN A 315 8.74 -1.79 -14.09
CA ASN A 315 9.61 -2.87 -13.65
C ASN A 315 9.03 -3.85 -12.60
N ARG A 316 7.74 -3.83 -12.34
CA ARG A 316 7.10 -4.83 -11.48
C ARG A 316 7.11 -6.20 -12.16
N ASN A 317 7.18 -7.23 -11.33
CA ASN A 317 6.87 -8.58 -11.80
C ASN A 317 5.37 -8.69 -12.08
N PRO A 318 4.93 -8.70 -13.36
CA PRO A 318 3.51 -8.66 -13.69
C PRO A 318 2.79 -9.99 -13.43
N ARG A 319 3.49 -11.00 -12.90
CA ARG A 319 2.98 -12.36 -12.70
C ARG A 319 2.82 -12.74 -11.23
N PHE A 320 3.31 -11.91 -10.28
CA PHE A 320 3.13 -12.15 -8.85
C PHE A 320 2.01 -11.28 -8.28
N GLY A 321 1.21 -11.87 -7.40
CA GLY A 321 0.15 -11.17 -6.67
C GLY A 321 -0.43 -11.93 -5.48
N PHE A 322 -1.53 -11.39 -4.97
CA PHE A 322 -2.21 -11.93 -3.80
C PHE A 322 -3.68 -12.29 -4.08
N ASP A 323 -4.16 -13.33 -3.42
CA ASP A 323 -5.58 -13.66 -3.34
C ASP A 323 -6.22 -12.79 -2.25
N MET A 324 -7.06 -11.83 -2.66
CA MET A 324 -7.76 -10.93 -1.75
C MET A 324 -9.01 -11.59 -1.20
N ARG A 325 -8.94 -12.01 0.07
CA ARG A 325 -10.06 -12.61 0.79
C ARG A 325 -10.75 -11.65 1.73
N GLN A 326 -10.18 -10.47 1.93
CA GLN A 326 -10.72 -9.41 2.77
C GLN A 326 -11.64 -8.50 1.96
N ASN A 327 -12.61 -7.88 2.64
CA ASN A 327 -13.39 -6.79 2.10
C ASN A 327 -12.58 -5.49 2.15
N TRP A 328 -11.71 -5.28 1.19
CA TRP A 328 -10.80 -4.13 1.12
C TRP A 328 -11.36 -2.95 0.31
N LEU A 329 -12.47 -3.16 -0.39
CA LEU A 329 -13.17 -2.14 -1.19
C LEU A 329 -14.39 -1.56 -0.46
N GLU A 330 -14.78 -2.18 0.65
CA GLU A 330 -16.05 -1.92 1.33
C GLU A 330 -15.98 -0.62 2.14
N VAL A 331 -16.99 0.22 1.97
CA VAL A 331 -17.29 1.34 2.87
C VAL A 331 -18.20 0.83 3.98
N ILE A 332 -17.81 1.04 5.23
CA ILE A 332 -18.57 0.62 6.42
C ILE A 332 -18.94 1.81 7.27
N GLU A 333 -19.99 1.64 8.07
CA GLU A 333 -20.31 2.55 9.17
C GLU A 333 -19.60 2.10 10.45
N ILE A 334 -18.99 3.04 11.16
CA ILE A 334 -18.42 2.85 12.48
C ILE A 334 -19.19 3.67 13.52
N PRO A 335 -19.18 3.27 14.80
CA PRO A 335 -19.84 4.01 15.85
C PRO A 335 -19.26 5.43 15.97
N PRO A 336 -20.03 6.39 16.51
CA PRO A 336 -19.51 7.72 16.80
C PRO A 336 -18.38 7.64 17.84
N SER A 337 -17.41 8.56 17.73
CA SER A 337 -16.22 8.58 18.60
C SER A 337 -16.50 9.15 20.00
N GLY A 338 -17.70 9.62 20.26
CA GLY A 338 -18.11 10.25 21.50
C GLY A 338 -17.95 11.77 21.46
N SER A 339 -16.85 12.32 21.89
CA SER A 339 -16.71 13.78 22.07
C SER A 339 -16.64 14.61 20.78
N LEU A 340 -16.34 14.01 19.64
CA LEU A 340 -16.22 14.73 18.36
C LEU A 340 -17.42 14.50 17.43
N ASP A 341 -17.95 13.26 17.39
CA ASP A 341 -19.05 12.87 16.53
C ASP A 341 -20.11 12.11 17.36
N GLU A 342 -20.58 12.72 18.43
CA GLU A 342 -21.41 12.03 19.42
C GLU A 342 -22.75 11.52 18.87
N PHE A 343 -23.27 12.17 17.85
CA PHE A 343 -24.60 11.91 17.33
C PHE A 343 -24.62 11.19 15.98
N ASP A 344 -23.50 11.18 15.27
CA ASP A 344 -23.43 10.70 13.90
C ASP A 344 -22.47 9.51 13.76
N ARG A 345 -22.90 8.51 12.99
CA ARG A 345 -22.04 7.42 12.57
C ARG A 345 -21.13 7.88 11.44
N LYS A 346 -19.87 7.49 11.53
CA LYS A 346 -18.91 7.75 10.45
C LYS A 346 -18.95 6.64 9.42
N ARG A 347 -18.82 7.02 8.16
CA ARG A 347 -18.54 6.08 7.07
C ARG A 347 -17.03 6.06 6.82
N THR A 348 -16.45 4.89 6.71
CA THR A 348 -15.01 4.73 6.48
C THR A 348 -14.71 3.53 5.61
N ARG A 349 -13.52 3.52 5.04
CA ARG A 349 -12.93 2.41 4.29
C ARG A 349 -11.53 2.14 4.86
N ASN A 350 -11.10 0.87 4.87
CA ASN A 350 -9.75 0.52 5.31
C ASN A 350 -8.77 0.55 4.13
N ASP A 351 -8.18 1.70 3.86
CA ASP A 351 -7.22 1.87 2.78
C ASP A 351 -5.77 1.48 3.15
N TYR A 352 -5.51 1.08 4.40
CA TYR A 352 -4.20 0.50 4.77
C TYR A 352 -3.88 -0.78 3.99
N ILE A 353 -4.90 -1.53 3.55
CA ILE A 353 -4.71 -2.70 2.70
C ILE A 353 -4.16 -2.27 1.33
N LEU A 354 -4.71 -1.22 0.73
CA LEU A 354 -4.23 -0.65 -0.53
C LEU A 354 -2.80 -0.13 -0.39
N MET A 355 -2.53 0.63 0.68
CA MET A 355 -1.20 1.16 0.95
C MET A 355 -0.16 0.05 1.11
N ALA A 356 -0.47 -0.98 1.90
CA ALA A 356 0.41 -2.12 2.10
C ALA A 356 0.63 -2.91 0.79
N LEU A 357 -0.38 -3.05 -0.07
CA LEU A 357 -0.21 -3.64 -1.40
C LEU A 357 0.76 -2.83 -2.26
N ILE A 358 0.65 -1.50 -2.25
CA ILE A 358 1.57 -0.61 -2.98
C ILE A 358 3.00 -0.79 -2.47
N GLU A 359 3.20 -0.80 -1.15
CA GLU A 359 4.51 -1.00 -0.51
C GLU A 359 5.18 -2.32 -0.92
N THR A 360 4.40 -3.42 -1.02
CA THR A 360 4.97 -4.73 -1.41
C THR A 360 5.45 -4.79 -2.85
N GLY A 361 5.06 -3.85 -3.70
CA GLY A 361 5.35 -3.91 -5.13
C GLY A 361 4.65 -5.04 -5.88
N ALA A 362 3.67 -5.72 -5.28
CA ALA A 362 2.87 -6.73 -5.97
C ALA A 362 2.06 -6.08 -7.11
N ALA A 363 2.07 -6.73 -8.28
CA ALA A 363 1.39 -6.20 -9.45
C ALA A 363 -0.01 -6.77 -9.67
N ARG A 364 -0.33 -7.92 -9.06
CA ARG A 364 -1.60 -8.61 -9.30
C ARG A 364 -2.45 -8.76 -8.06
N VAL A 365 -3.75 -8.67 -8.27
CA VAL A 365 -4.76 -8.87 -7.23
C VAL A 365 -5.84 -9.82 -7.77
N ARG A 366 -6.05 -10.94 -7.08
CA ARG A 366 -7.12 -11.89 -7.39
C ARG A 366 -8.34 -11.56 -6.54
N ILE A 367 -9.47 -11.29 -7.22
CA ILE A 367 -10.72 -10.78 -6.63
C ILE A 367 -11.93 -11.65 -7.00
N PRO A 368 -12.95 -11.73 -6.13
CA PRO A 368 -14.19 -12.44 -6.46
C PRO A 368 -15.05 -11.68 -7.47
N ALA A 369 -15.84 -12.41 -8.23
CA ALA A 369 -16.76 -11.82 -9.22
C ALA A 369 -17.79 -10.83 -8.60
N SER A 370 -18.07 -10.95 -7.31
CA SER A 370 -18.93 -9.98 -6.59
C SER A 370 -18.41 -8.55 -6.66
N ASP A 371 -17.09 -8.36 -6.73
CA ASP A 371 -16.49 -7.02 -6.71
C ASP A 371 -16.75 -6.24 -8.00
N ILE A 372 -16.82 -6.91 -9.17
CA ILE A 372 -17.22 -6.22 -10.40
C ILE A 372 -18.75 -6.13 -10.58
N LEU A 373 -19.51 -6.89 -9.78
CA LEU A 373 -20.97 -6.86 -9.79
C LEU A 373 -21.55 -5.76 -8.87
N ASP A 374 -20.77 -5.29 -7.91
CA ASP A 374 -21.10 -4.16 -7.05
C ASP A 374 -20.59 -2.87 -7.71
N PRO A 375 -21.47 -1.85 -7.94
CA PRO A 375 -21.05 -0.62 -8.61
C PRO A 375 -19.99 0.19 -7.84
N GLY A 376 -20.09 0.22 -6.50
CA GLY A 376 -19.14 0.94 -5.64
C GLY A 376 -17.77 0.28 -5.64
N HIS A 377 -17.73 -1.05 -5.47
CA HIS A 377 -16.48 -1.81 -5.57
C HIS A 377 -15.88 -1.69 -6.98
N ARG A 378 -16.69 -1.75 -8.03
CA ARG A 378 -16.22 -1.60 -9.40
C ARG A 378 -15.56 -0.23 -9.63
N ALA A 379 -16.20 0.86 -9.20
CA ALA A 379 -15.61 2.20 -9.30
C ALA A 379 -14.28 2.28 -8.54
N ARG A 380 -14.21 1.69 -7.35
CA ARG A 380 -12.98 1.64 -6.55
C ARG A 380 -11.87 0.82 -7.21
N LEU A 381 -12.18 -0.28 -7.87
CA LEU A 381 -11.20 -1.04 -8.66
C LEU A 381 -10.62 -0.23 -9.81
N ASP A 382 -11.43 0.60 -10.49
CA ASP A 382 -10.96 1.49 -11.55
C ASP A 382 -9.98 2.55 -11.01
N GLU A 383 -10.19 3.06 -9.78
CA GLU A 383 -9.24 3.94 -9.09
C GLU A 383 -7.94 3.19 -8.74
N CYS A 384 -8.05 2.01 -8.13
CA CYS A 384 -6.90 1.18 -7.73
C CYS A 384 -6.05 0.75 -8.93
N ALA A 385 -6.66 0.50 -10.09
CA ALA A 385 -5.94 0.13 -11.31
C ALA A 385 -4.88 1.16 -11.73
N ARG A 386 -5.03 2.43 -11.32
CA ARG A 386 -4.07 3.50 -11.61
C ARG A 386 -2.74 3.32 -10.90
N HIS A 387 -2.75 2.61 -9.77
CA HIS A 387 -1.53 2.18 -9.09
C HIS A 387 -0.82 1.01 -9.79
N GLY A 388 -1.24 0.65 -11.01
CA GLY A 388 -0.61 -0.39 -11.82
C GLY A 388 -1.01 -1.81 -11.43
N PHE A 389 -2.13 -2.00 -10.72
CA PHE A 389 -2.63 -3.34 -10.43
C PHE A 389 -3.32 -3.96 -11.65
N HIS A 390 -3.09 -5.26 -11.80
CA HIS A 390 -3.73 -6.16 -12.74
C HIS A 390 -4.70 -7.06 -11.98
N PHE A 391 -5.96 -7.07 -12.36
CA PHE A 391 -6.96 -7.87 -11.67
C PHE A 391 -7.20 -9.22 -12.33
N THR A 392 -7.21 -10.27 -11.48
CA THR A 392 -7.65 -11.61 -11.85
C THR A 392 -8.97 -11.89 -11.16
N LEU A 393 -10.01 -12.06 -11.96
CA LEU A 393 -11.35 -12.35 -11.48
C LEU A 393 -11.52 -13.85 -11.23
N PHE A 394 -12.20 -14.26 -10.15
CA PHE A 394 -12.63 -15.65 -10.01
C PHE A 394 -14.13 -15.79 -9.79
N SER A 395 -14.69 -16.85 -10.34
CA SER A 395 -16.09 -17.22 -10.18
C SER A 395 -16.28 -18.73 -10.15
N PHE A 396 -17.50 -19.17 -9.82
CA PHE A 396 -17.88 -20.58 -9.77
C PHE A 396 -19.06 -20.85 -10.67
N GLY A 397 -19.08 -22.01 -11.32
CA GLY A 397 -20.17 -22.48 -12.17
C GLY A 397 -20.25 -21.78 -13.52
N VAL A 398 -21.24 -22.19 -14.29
CA VAL A 398 -21.56 -21.53 -15.58
C VAL A 398 -22.01 -20.09 -15.32
N PRO A 399 -21.34 -19.07 -15.92
CA PRO A 399 -21.68 -17.68 -15.67
C PRO A 399 -23.09 -17.32 -16.15
N ASP A 400 -23.82 -16.58 -15.34
CA ASP A 400 -25.13 -16.04 -15.72
C ASP A 400 -25.01 -14.78 -16.60
N ALA A 401 -26.14 -14.31 -17.12
CA ALA A 401 -26.19 -13.14 -17.98
C ALA A 401 -25.70 -11.84 -17.30
N ARG A 402 -25.88 -11.70 -15.97
CA ARG A 402 -25.42 -10.55 -15.19
C ARG A 402 -23.88 -10.54 -15.12
N LEU A 403 -23.27 -11.67 -14.79
CA LEU A 403 -21.82 -11.79 -14.73
C LEU A 403 -21.18 -11.62 -16.12
N LEU A 404 -21.76 -12.22 -17.17
CA LEU A 404 -21.29 -12.04 -18.55
C LEU A 404 -21.30 -10.57 -18.97
N ALA A 405 -22.36 -9.81 -18.61
CA ALA A 405 -22.44 -8.39 -18.91
C ALA A 405 -21.39 -7.57 -18.13
N ALA A 406 -21.16 -7.90 -16.86
CA ALA A 406 -20.13 -7.24 -16.04
C ALA A 406 -18.72 -7.50 -16.57
N VAL A 407 -18.40 -8.74 -16.96
CA VAL A 407 -17.10 -9.11 -17.55
C VAL A 407 -16.88 -8.39 -18.88
N LYS A 408 -17.90 -8.29 -19.73
CA LYS A 408 -17.83 -7.51 -20.96
C LYS A 408 -17.48 -6.03 -20.71
N GLY A 409 -18.00 -5.45 -19.62
CA GLY A 409 -17.70 -4.09 -19.20
C GLY A 409 -16.37 -3.93 -18.45
N ALA A 410 -15.61 -5.00 -18.22
CA ALA A 410 -14.36 -5.01 -17.50
C ALA A 410 -13.11 -5.02 -18.41
N GLU A 411 -13.27 -4.72 -19.70
CA GLU A 411 -12.19 -4.54 -20.64
C GLU A 411 -11.15 -3.54 -20.12
N GLY A 412 -9.87 -3.93 -20.14
CA GLY A 412 -8.75 -3.11 -19.65
C GLY A 412 -8.61 -3.03 -18.12
N LEU A 413 -9.56 -3.57 -17.35
CA LEU A 413 -9.48 -3.69 -15.89
C LEU A 413 -9.07 -5.11 -15.47
N VAL A 414 -9.74 -6.12 -16.01
CA VAL A 414 -9.49 -7.54 -15.71
C VAL A 414 -8.67 -8.15 -16.82
N ASP A 415 -7.56 -8.81 -16.49
CA ASP A 415 -6.69 -9.50 -17.45
C ASP A 415 -7.01 -10.98 -17.56
N ILE A 416 -7.36 -11.61 -16.44
CA ILE A 416 -7.60 -13.04 -16.32
C ILE A 416 -8.94 -13.27 -15.64
N TRP A 417 -9.71 -14.22 -16.16
CA TRP A 417 -10.92 -14.72 -15.53
C TRP A 417 -10.76 -16.21 -15.25
N GLU A 418 -10.70 -16.57 -13.97
CA GLU A 418 -10.64 -17.95 -13.49
C GLU A 418 -12.05 -18.44 -13.17
N ILE A 419 -12.48 -19.53 -13.77
CA ILE A 419 -13.77 -20.15 -13.47
C ILE A 419 -13.56 -21.56 -12.94
N CYS A 420 -14.18 -21.84 -11.79
CA CYS A 420 -14.13 -23.12 -11.14
C CYS A 420 -15.45 -23.88 -11.27
N ASP A 421 -15.39 -25.14 -11.70
CA ASP A 421 -16.54 -26.06 -11.71
C ASP A 421 -16.05 -27.52 -11.63
N THR A 422 -16.99 -28.46 -11.63
CA THR A 422 -16.67 -29.90 -11.72
C THR A 422 -16.03 -30.21 -13.08
N ASP A 423 -15.17 -31.22 -13.14
CA ASP A 423 -14.49 -31.63 -14.38
C ASP A 423 -15.47 -31.84 -15.53
N ALA A 424 -16.62 -32.46 -15.27
CA ALA A 424 -17.67 -32.71 -16.27
C ALA A 424 -18.33 -31.42 -16.80
N SER A 425 -18.34 -30.33 -16.03
CA SER A 425 -19.00 -29.07 -16.37
C SER A 425 -18.04 -28.07 -17.05
N LEU A 426 -16.72 -28.28 -16.98
CA LEU A 426 -15.74 -27.35 -17.55
C LEU A 426 -15.96 -27.03 -19.04
N PRO A 427 -16.34 -27.96 -19.94
CA PRO A 427 -16.65 -27.63 -21.31
C PRO A 427 -17.81 -26.62 -21.47
N ALA A 428 -18.90 -26.82 -20.70
CA ALA A 428 -20.05 -25.92 -20.75
C ALA A 428 -19.71 -24.53 -20.16
N VAL A 429 -18.84 -24.47 -19.14
CA VAL A 429 -18.29 -23.21 -18.60
C VAL A 429 -17.51 -22.47 -19.68
N ALA A 430 -16.62 -23.15 -20.38
CA ALA A 430 -15.82 -22.55 -21.45
C ALA A 430 -16.69 -22.07 -22.62
N ASP A 431 -17.67 -22.86 -23.04
CA ASP A 431 -18.59 -22.47 -24.11
C ASP A 431 -19.37 -21.20 -23.80
N ALA A 432 -19.79 -21.03 -22.54
CA ALA A 432 -20.52 -19.84 -22.09
C ALA A 432 -19.60 -18.61 -21.90
N ALA A 433 -18.41 -18.78 -21.37
CA ALA A 433 -17.52 -17.71 -20.94
C ALA A 433 -16.57 -17.21 -22.05
N SER A 434 -16.03 -18.11 -22.87
CA SER A 434 -14.93 -17.77 -23.79
C SER A 434 -15.29 -16.72 -24.85
N PRO A 435 -16.52 -16.68 -25.44
CA PRO A 435 -16.85 -15.62 -26.36
C PRO A 435 -16.82 -14.22 -25.77
N VAL A 436 -17.26 -14.09 -24.51
CA VAL A 436 -17.30 -12.81 -23.78
C VAL A 436 -15.89 -12.43 -23.33
N ALA A 437 -15.15 -13.34 -22.73
CA ALA A 437 -13.78 -13.14 -22.31
C ALA A 437 -12.89 -12.68 -23.48
N LYS A 438 -12.95 -13.38 -24.60
CA LYS A 438 -12.22 -13.04 -25.82
C LYS A 438 -12.60 -11.66 -26.37
N ALA A 439 -13.89 -11.32 -26.38
CA ALA A 439 -14.36 -10.02 -26.86
C ALA A 439 -13.89 -8.87 -25.95
N ALA A 440 -13.68 -9.13 -24.66
CA ALA A 440 -13.16 -8.17 -23.68
C ALA A 440 -11.63 -8.19 -23.54
N GLY A 441 -10.91 -9.02 -24.32
CA GLY A 441 -9.46 -9.15 -24.20
C GLY A 441 -8.98 -9.81 -22.90
N ILE A 442 -9.85 -10.62 -22.27
CA ILE A 442 -9.60 -11.28 -20.97
C ILE A 442 -9.23 -12.74 -21.23
N SER A 443 -8.15 -13.22 -20.64
CA SER A 443 -7.72 -14.61 -20.71
C SER A 443 -8.57 -15.50 -19.82
N LEU A 444 -9.14 -16.58 -20.37
CA LEU A 444 -9.99 -17.52 -19.62
C LEU A 444 -9.16 -18.68 -19.07
N TYR A 445 -9.18 -18.86 -17.75
CA TYR A 445 -8.52 -19.95 -17.05
C TYR A 445 -9.55 -20.85 -16.37
N LEU A 446 -9.33 -22.16 -16.40
CA LEU A 446 -10.22 -23.12 -15.75
C LEU A 446 -9.61 -23.72 -14.48
N SER A 447 -10.47 -23.93 -13.49
CA SER A 447 -10.15 -24.56 -12.23
C SER A 447 -11.15 -25.71 -11.98
N ARG A 448 -10.66 -26.91 -11.66
CA ARG A 448 -11.56 -28.03 -11.32
C ARG A 448 -11.83 -28.13 -9.82
N VAL A 449 -13.08 -28.41 -9.44
CA VAL A 449 -13.43 -28.85 -8.09
C VAL A 449 -12.85 -30.23 -7.87
N ARG A 450 -12.12 -30.41 -6.77
CA ARG A 450 -11.57 -31.73 -6.38
C ARG A 450 -12.66 -32.58 -5.75
N THR A 451 -12.81 -33.80 -6.25
CA THR A 451 -13.81 -34.73 -5.75
C THR A 451 -13.46 -35.22 -4.32
N ARG A 452 -14.42 -35.89 -3.68
CA ARG A 452 -14.18 -36.54 -2.39
C ARG A 452 -13.07 -37.58 -2.49
N GLU A 453 -13.07 -38.33 -3.57
CA GLU A 453 -12.09 -39.39 -3.86
C GLU A 453 -10.69 -38.80 -4.02
N ASP A 454 -10.54 -37.68 -4.76
CA ASP A 454 -9.28 -36.95 -4.89
C ASP A 454 -8.74 -36.53 -3.52
N GLN A 455 -9.62 -35.99 -2.66
CA GLN A 455 -9.22 -35.46 -1.35
C GLN A 455 -8.86 -36.61 -0.36
N VAL A 456 -9.61 -37.70 -0.37
CA VAL A 456 -9.33 -38.86 0.46
C VAL A 456 -8.05 -39.55 0.00
N GLY A 457 -7.87 -39.73 -1.30
CA GLY A 457 -6.64 -40.29 -1.89
C GLY A 457 -5.38 -39.51 -1.53
N ALA A 458 -5.51 -38.17 -1.42
CA ALA A 458 -4.43 -37.31 -0.93
C ALA A 458 -4.29 -37.23 0.61
N GLY A 459 -4.99 -38.11 1.38
CA GLY A 459 -4.95 -38.17 2.85
C GLY A 459 -5.75 -37.02 3.52
N GLY A 460 -6.65 -36.37 2.82
CA GLY A 460 -7.47 -35.29 3.36
C GLY A 460 -8.48 -35.76 4.39
N LYS A 461 -8.51 -35.11 5.56
CA LYS A 461 -9.47 -35.39 6.64
C LYS A 461 -10.78 -34.63 6.53
N TYR A 462 -10.78 -33.55 5.73
CA TYR A 462 -11.90 -32.58 5.62
C TYR A 462 -12.49 -32.55 4.19
N HIS A 463 -12.92 -33.75 3.73
CA HIS A 463 -13.47 -33.96 2.39
C HIS A 463 -14.80 -33.24 2.09
N HIS A 464 -15.39 -32.60 3.10
CA HIS A 464 -16.60 -31.79 2.95
C HIS A 464 -16.29 -30.31 2.54
N MET A 465 -15.01 -29.91 2.55
CA MET A 465 -14.63 -28.59 2.12
C MET A 465 -14.51 -28.52 0.59
N ILE A 466 -14.91 -27.39 0.03
CA ILE A 466 -14.66 -27.13 -1.40
C ILE A 466 -13.16 -26.88 -1.57
N VAL A 467 -12.51 -27.76 -2.29
CA VAL A 467 -11.12 -27.63 -2.73
C VAL A 467 -11.11 -27.62 -4.24
N HIS A 468 -10.42 -26.70 -4.83
CA HIS A 468 -10.35 -26.58 -6.29
C HIS A 468 -8.92 -26.30 -6.76
N GLY A 469 -8.67 -26.49 -8.04
CA GLY A 469 -7.38 -26.41 -8.70
C GLY A 469 -6.87 -27.78 -9.15
N PHE A 470 -6.11 -27.76 -10.24
CA PHE A 470 -5.33 -28.92 -10.69
C PHE A 470 -4.09 -29.08 -9.79
N THR A 471 -3.49 -30.26 -9.85
CA THR A 471 -2.12 -30.49 -9.38
C THR A 471 -1.27 -30.92 -10.57
N PRO A 472 0.07 -30.79 -10.55
CA PRO A 472 0.92 -31.25 -11.65
C PRO A 472 0.75 -32.73 -11.99
N ASP A 473 0.32 -33.55 -11.02
CA ASP A 473 0.10 -35.01 -11.18
C ASP A 473 -1.27 -35.35 -11.79
N ASP A 474 -2.16 -34.40 -12.01
CA ASP A 474 -3.50 -34.61 -12.59
C ASP A 474 -3.46 -34.82 -14.13
N HIS A 475 -2.54 -35.64 -14.64
CA HIS A 475 -2.23 -35.76 -16.07
C HIS A 475 -3.45 -35.99 -16.95
N ASP A 476 -4.35 -36.92 -16.56
CA ASP A 476 -5.57 -37.24 -17.35
C ASP A 476 -6.56 -36.06 -17.36
N TYR A 477 -6.67 -35.34 -16.26
CA TYR A 477 -7.53 -34.16 -16.15
C TYR A 477 -6.98 -32.99 -16.94
N ILE A 478 -5.66 -32.77 -16.92
CA ILE A 478 -4.96 -31.74 -17.69
C ILE A 478 -5.11 -32.05 -19.20
N ALA A 479 -4.93 -33.28 -19.62
CA ALA A 479 -5.09 -33.66 -21.01
C ALA A 479 -6.52 -33.38 -21.51
N ARG A 480 -7.56 -33.74 -20.74
CA ARG A 480 -8.95 -33.43 -21.11
C ARG A 480 -9.23 -31.94 -21.15
N ALA A 481 -8.71 -31.18 -20.16
CA ALA A 481 -8.88 -29.73 -20.12
C ALA A 481 -8.20 -29.05 -21.31
N ALA A 482 -7.06 -29.56 -21.75
CA ALA A 482 -6.34 -29.03 -22.91
C ALA A 482 -7.10 -29.21 -24.25
N GLU A 483 -8.08 -30.11 -24.31
CA GLU A 483 -8.96 -30.30 -25.49
C GLU A 483 -10.12 -29.27 -25.53
N ILE A 484 -10.34 -28.52 -24.41
CA ILE A 484 -11.40 -27.51 -24.33
C ILE A 484 -10.98 -26.26 -25.11
N GLY A 485 -11.77 -25.89 -26.11
CA GLY A 485 -11.50 -24.69 -26.91
C GLY A 485 -11.77 -23.39 -26.17
N GLY A 486 -11.02 -22.33 -26.51
CA GLY A 486 -11.27 -20.98 -26.03
C GLY A 486 -10.79 -20.69 -24.62
N ILE A 487 -9.86 -21.48 -24.10
CA ILE A 487 -9.18 -21.25 -22.80
C ILE A 487 -7.69 -20.98 -23.05
N GLU A 488 -7.08 -20.20 -22.18
CA GLU A 488 -5.66 -19.85 -22.23
C GLU A 488 -4.86 -20.47 -21.08
N GLY A 489 -5.52 -21.00 -20.03
CA GLY A 489 -4.75 -21.57 -18.93
C GLY A 489 -5.56 -22.40 -17.94
N LEU A 490 -4.82 -22.99 -16.98
CA LEU A 490 -5.34 -23.80 -15.88
C LEU A 490 -4.87 -23.26 -14.53
N VAL A 491 -5.73 -23.41 -13.53
CA VAL A 491 -5.45 -23.01 -12.16
C VAL A 491 -4.92 -24.21 -11.36
N PHE A 492 -3.72 -24.09 -10.84
CA PHE A 492 -3.07 -25.10 -10.00
C PHE A 492 -3.13 -24.70 -8.53
N ARG A 493 -3.44 -25.67 -7.67
CA ARG A 493 -3.42 -25.53 -6.23
C ARG A 493 -2.15 -26.10 -5.65
N ILE A 494 -1.38 -25.30 -4.94
CA ILE A 494 -0.11 -25.70 -4.33
C ILE A 494 -0.26 -25.69 -2.79
N GLU A 495 -0.23 -26.89 -2.21
CA GLU A 495 -0.37 -27.07 -0.77
C GLU A 495 0.89 -26.66 0.00
N GLY A 496 0.75 -26.44 1.32
CA GLY A 496 1.82 -25.97 2.19
C GLY A 496 3.09 -26.82 2.21
N GLY A 497 2.97 -28.14 1.96
CA GLY A 497 4.12 -29.06 1.93
C GLY A 497 4.94 -29.03 0.63
N THR A 498 4.50 -28.31 -0.40
CA THR A 498 5.18 -28.25 -1.70
C THR A 498 5.85 -26.90 -1.91
N SER A 499 7.14 -26.88 -2.28
CA SER A 499 7.87 -25.66 -2.64
C SER A 499 7.19 -24.96 -3.82
N PRO A 500 6.90 -23.64 -3.74
CA PRO A 500 6.38 -22.86 -4.85
C PRO A 500 7.28 -22.89 -6.09
N TRP A 501 8.59 -22.80 -5.90
CA TRP A 501 9.56 -22.89 -6.98
C TRP A 501 9.49 -24.22 -7.73
N ARG A 502 9.49 -25.33 -6.99
CA ARG A 502 9.37 -26.66 -7.57
C ARG A 502 8.02 -26.85 -8.26
N ALA A 503 6.94 -26.39 -7.64
CA ALA A 503 5.60 -26.47 -8.22
C ALA A 503 5.48 -25.72 -9.55
N ALA A 504 6.17 -24.60 -9.70
CA ALA A 504 6.23 -23.87 -10.98
C ALA A 504 6.91 -24.71 -12.06
N SER A 505 8.06 -25.31 -11.77
CA SER A 505 8.74 -26.22 -12.70
C SER A 505 7.86 -27.42 -13.08
N ASP A 506 7.19 -28.04 -12.11
CA ASP A 506 6.36 -29.21 -12.35
C ASP A 506 5.09 -28.87 -13.14
N ALA A 507 4.46 -27.70 -12.89
CA ALA A 507 3.33 -27.20 -13.68
C ALA A 507 3.74 -26.88 -15.13
N THR A 508 4.90 -26.28 -15.33
CA THR A 508 5.46 -26.01 -16.67
C THR A 508 5.62 -27.33 -17.45
N LYS A 509 6.17 -28.37 -16.82
CA LYS A 509 6.33 -29.69 -17.43
C LYS A 509 4.97 -30.34 -17.75
N ALA A 510 4.01 -30.25 -16.82
CA ALA A 510 2.67 -30.82 -16.99
C ALA A 510 1.89 -30.18 -18.15
N LEU A 511 2.15 -28.88 -18.44
CA LEU A 511 1.51 -28.16 -19.53
C LEU A 511 2.32 -28.17 -20.82
N GLN A 512 3.47 -28.83 -20.86
CA GLN A 512 4.33 -28.85 -22.05
C GLN A 512 3.58 -29.45 -23.28
N GLY A 513 3.56 -28.69 -24.38
CA GLY A 513 2.89 -29.09 -25.62
C GLY A 513 1.38 -28.82 -25.69
N THR A 514 0.76 -28.32 -24.60
CA THR A 514 -0.67 -27.97 -24.57
C THR A 514 -0.95 -26.55 -25.09
N GLY A 515 0.03 -25.67 -25.05
CA GLY A 515 -0.15 -24.23 -25.34
C GLY A 515 -0.85 -23.45 -24.20
N LEU A 516 -1.15 -24.08 -23.06
CA LEU A 516 -1.82 -23.47 -21.92
C LEU A 516 -0.80 -22.89 -20.93
N LYS A 517 -1.22 -21.84 -20.22
CA LYS A 517 -0.50 -21.19 -19.12
C LYS A 517 -0.99 -21.70 -17.77
N ALA A 518 -0.24 -21.42 -16.70
CA ALA A 518 -0.62 -21.78 -15.35
C ALA A 518 -0.90 -20.56 -14.47
N SER A 519 -1.90 -20.69 -13.58
CA SER A 519 -2.12 -19.83 -12.42
C SER A 519 -1.89 -20.67 -11.17
N LEU A 520 -0.85 -20.38 -10.39
CA LEU A 520 -0.50 -21.11 -9.17
C LEU A 520 -1.06 -20.41 -7.94
N HIS A 521 -1.98 -21.07 -7.24
CA HIS A 521 -2.49 -20.61 -5.95
C HIS A 521 -1.68 -21.22 -4.82
N ILE A 522 -0.80 -20.43 -4.23
CA ILE A 522 0.13 -20.85 -3.20
C ILE A 522 -0.54 -20.74 -1.83
N ARG A 523 -0.76 -21.88 -1.17
CA ARG A 523 -1.27 -21.91 0.20
C ARG A 523 -0.19 -21.45 1.18
N MET A 524 -0.49 -20.38 1.92
CA MET A 524 0.39 -19.81 2.94
C MET A 524 0.09 -20.35 4.34
N THR A 525 -0.48 -21.57 4.43
CA THR A 525 -0.88 -22.21 5.67
C THR A 525 -0.47 -23.68 5.66
N LEU A 526 0.12 -24.15 6.75
CA LEU A 526 0.46 -25.55 6.97
C LEU A 526 -0.67 -26.29 7.70
N GLY A 527 -0.96 -27.50 7.25
CA GLY A 527 -1.82 -28.45 7.97
C GLY A 527 -3.32 -28.12 7.96
N PRO A 528 -4.07 -28.76 8.85
CA PRO A 528 -5.52 -28.64 8.89
C PRO A 528 -6.00 -27.26 9.36
N PRO A 529 -7.23 -26.88 8.98
CA PRO A 529 -7.78 -25.53 9.22
C PRO A 529 -7.83 -25.11 10.70
N GLY A 530 -7.91 -26.05 11.63
CA GLY A 530 -7.97 -25.75 13.06
C GLY A 530 -6.61 -25.46 13.71
N LEU A 531 -5.50 -25.70 13.03
CA LEU A 531 -4.18 -25.41 13.57
C LEU A 531 -3.90 -23.90 13.55
N LYS A 532 -3.31 -23.44 14.65
CA LYS A 532 -2.79 -22.08 14.71
C LYS A 532 -1.59 -21.99 13.78
N GLN A 533 -1.58 -20.98 12.90
CA GLN A 533 -0.38 -20.64 12.15
C GLN A 533 0.71 -20.17 13.10
N THR A 534 1.94 -20.55 12.87
CA THR A 534 2.96 -20.43 13.89
C THR A 534 4.32 -19.95 13.42
N ASP A 535 4.62 -20.01 12.13
CA ASP A 535 5.98 -19.78 11.66
C ASP A 535 6.01 -18.72 10.56
N ASP A 536 6.30 -17.48 10.98
CA ASP A 536 6.45 -16.33 10.05
C ASP A 536 7.66 -16.51 9.12
N ASN A 537 8.71 -17.18 9.56
CA ASN A 537 9.88 -17.44 8.71
C ASN A 537 9.53 -18.39 7.58
N TRP A 538 8.73 -19.44 7.87
CA TRP A 538 8.25 -20.33 6.84
C TRP A 538 7.37 -19.61 5.82
N VAL A 539 6.51 -18.68 6.26
CA VAL A 539 5.70 -17.83 5.35
C VAL A 539 6.60 -16.96 4.49
N ALA A 540 7.63 -16.33 5.07
CA ALA A 540 8.60 -15.50 4.37
C ALA A 540 9.37 -16.29 3.30
N GLU A 541 9.89 -17.48 3.64
CA GLU A 541 10.54 -18.38 2.68
C GLU A 541 9.63 -18.75 1.52
N ARG A 542 8.38 -19.07 1.83
CA ARG A 542 7.40 -19.47 0.85
C ARG A 542 7.01 -18.33 -0.08
N ALA A 543 6.87 -17.11 0.45
CA ALA A 543 6.64 -15.91 -0.33
C ALA A 543 7.83 -15.61 -1.27
N ALA A 544 9.06 -15.76 -0.77
CA ALA A 544 10.26 -15.56 -1.58
C ALA A 544 10.35 -16.56 -2.75
N GLU A 545 10.06 -17.84 -2.51
CA GLU A 545 9.99 -18.83 -3.58
C GLU A 545 8.89 -18.53 -4.61
N ALA A 546 7.71 -18.05 -4.14
CA ALA A 546 6.58 -17.69 -5.00
C ALA A 546 6.92 -16.51 -5.92
N ILE A 547 7.56 -15.46 -5.39
CA ILE A 547 8.01 -14.30 -6.17
C ILE A 547 9.06 -14.72 -7.19
N SER A 548 10.05 -15.51 -6.76
CA SER A 548 11.11 -16.01 -7.63
C SER A 548 10.55 -16.87 -8.75
N ALA A 549 9.57 -17.72 -8.46
CA ALA A 549 8.88 -18.54 -9.47
C ALA A 549 8.14 -17.68 -10.49
N ALA A 550 7.39 -16.67 -10.02
CA ALA A 550 6.71 -15.73 -10.91
C ALA A 550 7.69 -14.91 -11.76
N ALA A 551 8.88 -14.62 -11.26
CA ALA A 551 9.90 -13.92 -12.03
C ALA A 551 10.52 -14.79 -13.12
N ALA A 552 10.79 -16.07 -12.83
CA ALA A 552 11.59 -16.96 -13.68
C ALA A 552 10.79 -17.77 -14.71
N PHE A 553 9.51 -18.08 -14.46
CA PHE A 553 8.70 -18.91 -15.34
C PHE A 553 7.69 -18.05 -16.12
N GLU A 554 7.91 -17.89 -17.41
CA GLU A 554 7.21 -16.91 -18.27
C GLU A 554 5.69 -17.14 -18.36
N ASP A 555 5.25 -18.41 -18.45
CA ASP A 555 3.85 -18.78 -18.60
C ASP A 555 3.13 -19.08 -17.28
N ILE A 556 3.65 -18.55 -16.17
CA ILE A 556 3.13 -18.80 -14.83
C ILE A 556 2.76 -17.50 -14.11
N HIS A 557 1.50 -17.38 -13.70
CA HIS A 557 1.05 -16.41 -12.72
C HIS A 557 1.02 -17.05 -11.33
N VAL A 558 1.39 -16.32 -10.29
CA VAL A 558 1.48 -16.84 -8.92
C VAL A 558 0.70 -15.93 -7.97
N TYR A 559 -0.17 -16.52 -7.17
CA TYR A 559 -0.95 -15.83 -6.16
C TYR A 559 -0.68 -16.45 -4.79
N ALA A 560 -0.21 -15.63 -3.84
CA ALA A 560 -0.12 -16.02 -2.45
C ALA A 560 -1.49 -15.89 -1.76
N ASP A 561 -1.96 -16.95 -1.16
CA ASP A 561 -3.26 -17.02 -0.48
C ASP A 561 -3.02 -17.03 1.05
N THR A 562 -3.12 -15.90 1.71
CA THR A 562 -3.78 -14.63 1.42
C THR A 562 -2.88 -13.42 1.71
N PHE A 563 -3.34 -12.17 1.41
CA PHE A 563 -2.61 -10.94 1.71
C PHE A 563 -2.61 -10.60 3.20
N ALA A 564 -3.80 -10.46 3.81
CA ALA A 564 -3.94 -10.19 5.23
C ALA A 564 -4.54 -11.40 5.97
N ASP A 565 -4.26 -11.51 7.27
CA ASP A 565 -4.75 -12.59 8.09
C ASP A 565 -6.26 -12.73 8.06
N VAL A 566 -6.72 -13.98 7.97
CA VAL A 566 -8.07 -14.41 8.32
C VAL A 566 -7.96 -15.27 9.57
N ASP A 567 -7.88 -14.65 10.73
CA ASP A 567 -7.58 -15.31 12.02
C ASP A 567 -8.81 -15.67 12.86
N ARG A 568 -9.98 -15.09 12.52
CA ARG A 568 -11.26 -15.32 13.22
C ARG A 568 -12.26 -16.14 12.42
N GLY A 569 -11.87 -16.62 11.24
CA GLY A 569 -12.68 -17.52 10.45
C GLY A 569 -12.60 -18.95 10.96
N TYR A 570 -13.56 -19.78 10.55
CA TYR A 570 -13.53 -21.23 10.83
C TYR A 570 -12.27 -21.89 10.23
N TYR A 571 -11.82 -21.39 9.07
CA TYR A 571 -10.59 -21.80 8.40
C TYR A 571 -9.61 -20.63 8.39
N ARG A 572 -8.69 -20.63 9.34
CA ARG A 572 -7.68 -19.57 9.46
C ARG A 572 -6.74 -19.54 8.25
N ARG A 573 -6.32 -18.33 7.86
CA ARG A 573 -5.34 -18.09 6.82
C ARG A 573 -4.32 -17.10 7.32
N HIS A 574 -3.09 -17.31 6.94
CA HIS A 574 -1.97 -16.46 7.32
C HIS A 574 -1.59 -15.55 6.15
N GLY A 575 -1.55 -14.27 6.40
CA GLY A 575 -1.18 -13.24 5.43
C GLY A 575 0.25 -12.74 5.62
N VAL A 576 0.66 -11.82 4.77
CA VAL A 576 1.92 -11.08 4.91
C VAL A 576 1.74 -9.85 5.81
N VAL A 577 0.49 -9.42 6.03
CA VAL A 577 0.10 -8.44 7.05
C VAL A 577 -0.90 -9.08 8.03
N ASP A 578 -0.95 -8.56 9.24
CA ASP A 578 -1.93 -8.97 10.23
C ASP A 578 -3.33 -8.36 9.98
N ARG A 579 -4.28 -8.57 10.89
CA ARG A 579 -5.64 -7.99 10.77
C ARG A 579 -5.69 -6.47 10.81
N PHE A 580 -4.69 -5.84 11.41
CA PHE A 580 -4.56 -4.39 11.47
C PHE A 580 -3.78 -3.82 10.28
N CYS A 581 -3.48 -4.67 9.28
CA CYS A 581 -2.64 -4.33 8.13
C CYS A 581 -1.20 -3.95 8.52
N ASN A 582 -0.73 -4.43 9.66
CA ASN A 582 0.64 -4.24 10.10
C ASN A 582 1.55 -5.31 9.47
N PRO A 583 2.76 -4.92 9.03
CA PRO A 583 3.72 -5.81 8.41
C PRO A 583 4.08 -7.01 9.29
N ARG A 584 4.22 -8.17 8.66
CA ARG A 584 4.86 -9.37 9.23
C ARG A 584 6.25 -9.56 8.58
N PRO A 585 7.13 -10.40 9.11
CA PRO A 585 8.44 -10.67 8.49
C PRO A 585 8.37 -11.04 7.00
N ALA A 586 7.31 -11.70 6.56
CA ALA A 586 7.10 -12.00 5.15
C ALA A 586 6.79 -10.75 4.29
N PHE A 587 6.24 -9.70 4.86
CA PHE A 587 5.96 -8.45 4.16
C PHE A 587 7.25 -7.78 3.69
N ASP A 588 8.23 -7.67 4.58
CA ASP A 588 9.51 -7.05 4.26
C ASP A 588 10.27 -7.88 3.21
N VAL A 589 10.22 -9.21 3.31
CA VAL A 589 10.79 -10.11 2.30
C VAL A 589 10.14 -9.91 0.93
N VAL A 590 8.80 -9.77 0.88
CA VAL A 590 8.08 -9.51 -0.38
C VAL A 590 8.51 -8.16 -0.96
N ARG A 591 8.53 -7.11 -0.15
CA ARG A 591 8.90 -5.75 -0.56
C ARG A 591 10.33 -5.71 -1.12
N HIS A 592 11.30 -6.21 -0.36
CA HIS A 592 12.70 -6.15 -0.74
C HIS A 592 13.04 -7.07 -1.92
N LEU A 593 12.44 -8.26 -1.99
CA LEU A 593 12.69 -9.16 -3.12
C LEU A 593 12.07 -8.62 -4.43
N ASN A 594 10.86 -8.08 -4.38
CA ASN A 594 10.27 -7.41 -5.54
C ASN A 594 11.14 -6.22 -5.99
N GLY A 595 11.65 -5.41 -5.05
CA GLY A 595 12.56 -4.31 -5.35
C GLY A 595 13.87 -4.79 -5.98
N ALA A 596 14.50 -5.82 -5.41
CA ALA A 596 15.75 -6.36 -5.93
C ALA A 596 15.62 -7.00 -7.33
N LEU A 597 14.45 -7.60 -7.64
CA LEU A 597 14.15 -8.20 -8.94
C LEU A 597 13.51 -7.22 -9.94
N ALA A 598 13.26 -5.97 -9.56
CA ALA A 598 12.68 -4.92 -10.41
C ALA A 598 13.69 -4.39 -11.43
N SER A 599 14.14 -5.24 -12.34
CA SER A 599 15.18 -4.88 -13.33
C SER A 599 14.63 -4.47 -14.70
N GLY A 600 13.31 -4.63 -14.93
CA GLY A 600 12.70 -4.46 -16.26
C GLY A 600 13.11 -5.53 -17.28
N HIS A 601 13.93 -6.49 -16.89
CA HIS A 601 14.38 -7.59 -17.73
C HIS A 601 13.73 -8.92 -17.32
N PRO A 602 13.39 -9.79 -18.27
CA PRO A 602 12.90 -11.11 -17.95
C PRO A 602 13.99 -11.95 -17.26
N PHE A 603 13.54 -12.82 -16.36
CA PHE A 603 14.38 -13.82 -15.72
C PHE A 603 14.08 -15.21 -16.27
N ALA A 604 15.04 -16.12 -16.14
CA ALA A 604 14.85 -17.54 -16.39
C ALA A 604 15.41 -18.36 -15.20
N PRO A 605 14.97 -19.60 -14.99
CA PRO A 605 15.59 -20.50 -14.04
C PRO A 605 17.05 -20.78 -14.43
N ASP A 606 17.99 -20.73 -13.47
CA ASP A 606 19.39 -21.09 -13.69
C ASP A 606 19.62 -22.57 -13.35
N GLY A 607 19.37 -23.44 -14.31
CA GLY A 607 19.52 -24.89 -14.20
C GLY A 607 18.34 -25.64 -13.56
N GLU A 608 18.48 -26.96 -13.37
CA GLU A 608 17.48 -27.85 -12.76
C GLU A 608 17.58 -27.95 -11.22
N SER A 609 18.28 -27.01 -10.59
CA SER A 609 18.59 -27.07 -9.16
C SER A 609 17.33 -27.04 -8.28
N GLN A 610 17.37 -27.73 -7.15
CA GLN A 610 16.37 -27.61 -6.08
C GLN A 610 16.50 -26.28 -5.32
N THR A 611 17.58 -25.55 -5.52
CA THR A 611 17.80 -24.20 -5.01
C THR A 611 17.19 -23.17 -5.95
N VAL A 612 16.67 -22.08 -5.39
CA VAL A 612 16.10 -20.98 -6.17
C VAL A 612 17.24 -20.15 -6.74
N SER A 613 17.45 -20.31 -8.03
CA SER A 613 18.46 -19.55 -8.80
C SER A 613 17.83 -18.98 -10.06
N LEU A 614 18.08 -17.69 -10.30
CA LEU A 614 17.57 -16.97 -11.46
C LEU A 614 18.71 -16.33 -12.25
N ILE A 615 18.55 -16.28 -13.56
CA ILE A 615 19.42 -15.50 -14.45
C ILE A 615 18.60 -14.45 -15.19
N GLY A 616 19.02 -13.18 -15.08
CA GLY A 616 18.43 -12.10 -15.85
C GLY A 616 18.89 -12.08 -17.30
N ALA A 617 18.14 -11.46 -18.18
CA ALA A 617 18.51 -11.27 -19.58
C ALA A 617 19.80 -10.43 -19.75
N ASP A 618 20.17 -9.64 -18.74
CA ASP A 618 21.43 -8.90 -18.64
C ASP A 618 22.62 -9.76 -18.19
N GLY A 619 22.41 -11.05 -17.93
CA GLY A 619 23.39 -12.01 -17.46
C GLY A 619 23.58 -12.04 -15.96
N ARG A 620 23.02 -11.10 -15.18
CA ARG A 620 23.10 -11.14 -13.71
C ARG A 620 22.43 -12.38 -13.14
N ARG A 621 23.03 -12.97 -12.12
CA ARG A 621 22.54 -14.14 -11.41
C ARG A 621 22.09 -13.78 -10.01
N PHE A 622 21.00 -14.42 -9.57
CA PHE A 622 20.39 -14.20 -8.27
C PHE A 622 20.11 -15.56 -7.61
N ASP A 623 20.71 -15.79 -6.45
CA ASP A 623 20.50 -17.00 -5.66
C ASP A 623 19.80 -16.66 -4.34
N LEU A 624 18.66 -17.29 -4.07
CA LEU A 624 17.97 -17.17 -2.80
C LEU A 624 18.63 -18.08 -1.76
N LEU A 625 19.20 -17.47 -0.73
CA LEU A 625 19.90 -18.14 0.35
C LEU A 625 19.01 -18.26 1.59
N LYS A 626 18.92 -19.45 2.19
CA LYS A 626 18.17 -19.73 3.40
C LYS A 626 19.13 -20.04 4.56
N GLY A 627 18.90 -19.42 5.73
CA GLY A 627 19.71 -19.62 6.91
C GLY A 627 21.16 -19.11 6.80
N ALA A 628 22.07 -19.68 7.56
CA ALA A 628 23.46 -19.25 7.67
C ALA A 628 24.41 -19.89 6.65
N GLU A 629 23.93 -20.85 5.87
CA GLU A 629 24.79 -21.64 4.98
C GLU A 629 25.00 -20.93 3.64
N ALA A 630 26.24 -20.94 3.14
CA ALA A 630 26.52 -20.59 1.76
C ALA A 630 26.04 -21.74 0.85
N PRO A 631 25.49 -21.46 -0.35
CA PRO A 631 25.09 -22.49 -1.28
C PRO A 631 26.25 -23.43 -1.63
N SER A 632 25.98 -24.73 -1.63
CA SER A 632 26.96 -25.74 -2.08
C SER A 632 27.29 -25.51 -3.56
N GLY A 633 28.53 -25.18 -3.85
CA GLY A 633 29.04 -24.94 -5.23
C GLY A 633 29.33 -23.49 -5.57
N MET A 634 29.15 -22.52 -4.66
CA MET A 634 29.67 -21.17 -4.85
C MET A 634 31.21 -21.18 -4.78
N SER A 635 31.85 -20.69 -5.83
CA SER A 635 33.27 -20.35 -5.81
C SER A 635 33.49 -19.19 -4.84
N GLU A 636 34.39 -19.35 -3.87
CA GLU A 636 34.71 -18.33 -2.86
C GLU A 636 35.25 -16.99 -3.42
N SER A 637 35.31 -16.85 -4.75
CA SER A 637 36.01 -15.76 -5.44
C SER A 637 35.16 -14.89 -6.36
N GLN A 638 33.83 -14.97 -6.32
CA GLN A 638 32.98 -14.12 -7.16
C GLN A 638 32.46 -12.89 -6.38
N PRO A 639 32.78 -11.66 -6.85
CA PRO A 639 32.22 -10.44 -6.25
C PRO A 639 30.72 -10.34 -6.53
N GLY A 640 30.01 -9.66 -5.65
CA GLY A 640 28.57 -9.45 -5.78
C GLY A 640 27.99 -8.62 -4.66
N VAL A 641 26.66 -8.53 -4.63
CA VAL A 641 25.90 -7.84 -3.58
C VAL A 641 25.05 -8.85 -2.82
N LEU A 642 25.20 -8.89 -1.51
CA LEU A 642 24.34 -9.65 -0.64
C LEU A 642 23.24 -8.74 -0.08
N ILE A 643 21.98 -9.10 -0.32
CA ILE A 643 20.80 -8.36 0.14
C ILE A 643 20.15 -9.15 1.24
N ASP A 644 19.98 -8.56 2.43
CA ASP A 644 19.14 -9.09 3.49
C ASP A 644 17.69 -8.79 3.18
N LEU A 645 16.87 -9.81 2.96
CA LEU A 645 15.47 -9.62 2.57
C LEU A 645 14.55 -9.21 3.73
N GLY A 646 15.00 -9.36 4.97
CA GLY A 646 14.25 -8.89 6.14
C GLY A 646 14.45 -7.40 6.43
N THR A 647 15.64 -6.86 6.11
CA THR A 647 16.01 -5.48 6.45
C THR A 647 16.22 -4.58 5.23
N GLY A 648 16.35 -5.15 4.02
CA GLY A 648 16.71 -4.40 2.81
C GLY A 648 18.18 -3.97 2.74
N GLU A 649 19.02 -4.34 3.73
CA GLU A 649 20.44 -3.98 3.75
C GLU A 649 21.20 -4.66 2.60
N CYS A 650 21.97 -3.88 1.86
CA CYS A 650 22.82 -4.33 0.77
C CYS A 650 24.28 -4.24 1.16
N VAL A 651 25.00 -5.36 1.06
CA VAL A 651 26.45 -5.41 1.37
C VAL A 651 27.21 -5.89 0.15
N ALA A 652 28.14 -5.05 -0.35
CA ALA A 652 29.08 -5.46 -1.38
C ALA A 652 30.09 -6.45 -0.80
N ILE A 653 30.29 -7.58 -1.49
CA ILE A 653 31.22 -8.64 -1.08
C ILE A 653 32.21 -8.87 -2.21
N GLU A 654 33.49 -8.68 -1.90
CA GLU A 654 34.56 -8.79 -2.90
C GLU A 654 35.03 -10.24 -3.16
N ASN A 655 34.79 -11.16 -2.21
CA ASN A 655 35.33 -12.53 -2.24
C ASN A 655 34.29 -13.60 -1.82
N GLY A 656 33.06 -13.51 -2.33
CA GLY A 656 31.98 -14.44 -1.98
C GLY A 656 31.22 -14.08 -0.70
N PRO A 657 30.07 -14.71 -0.41
CA PRO A 657 29.21 -14.34 0.69
C PRO A 657 29.90 -14.55 2.03
N GLY A 658 30.31 -13.46 2.68
CA GLY A 658 30.84 -13.47 4.03
C GLY A 658 29.83 -14.00 5.06
N ALA A 659 30.29 -14.19 6.29
CA ALA A 659 29.41 -14.64 7.38
C ALA A 659 28.20 -13.69 7.52
N PRO A 660 26.97 -14.22 7.65
CA PRO A 660 25.77 -13.41 7.70
C PRO A 660 25.75 -12.49 8.91
N ARG A 661 25.40 -11.22 8.73
CA ARG A 661 24.90 -10.41 9.82
C ARG A 661 23.56 -11.00 10.26
N LYS A 662 23.23 -10.95 11.55
CA LYS A 662 22.01 -11.52 12.09
C LYS A 662 20.81 -10.78 11.52
N SER A 663 20.07 -11.38 10.60
CA SER A 663 18.78 -10.89 10.10
C SER A 663 17.63 -11.61 10.80
N GLY A 664 16.50 -10.92 10.93
CA GLY A 664 15.30 -11.47 11.54
C GLY A 664 14.67 -12.62 10.74
N SER A 665 14.73 -12.61 9.40
CA SER A 665 14.14 -13.64 8.53
C SER A 665 15.11 -14.75 8.15
N GLY A 666 16.43 -14.52 8.26
CA GLY A 666 17.46 -15.43 7.77
C GLY A 666 17.46 -15.65 6.25
N LEU A 667 16.68 -14.87 5.49
CA LEU A 667 16.60 -14.93 4.03
C LEU A 667 17.46 -13.84 3.40
N ARG A 668 18.27 -14.23 2.41
CA ARG A 668 19.16 -13.32 1.70
C ARG A 668 19.11 -13.61 0.20
N LEU A 669 19.35 -12.58 -0.58
CA LEU A 669 19.53 -12.69 -2.03
C LEU A 669 20.99 -12.38 -2.37
N TRP A 670 21.62 -13.30 -3.06
CA TRP A 670 22.97 -13.12 -3.60
C TRP A 670 22.88 -12.70 -5.06
N ALA A 671 23.22 -11.46 -5.35
CA ALA A 671 23.24 -10.89 -6.70
C ALA A 671 24.68 -10.74 -7.19
N ARG A 672 24.98 -11.27 -8.38
CA ARG A 672 26.32 -11.25 -8.97
C ARG A 672 26.28 -11.13 -10.50
N ASP A 673 27.34 -10.64 -11.09
CA ASP A 673 27.55 -10.71 -12.53
C ASP A 673 27.83 -12.16 -12.97
N ALA A 674 27.45 -12.50 -14.22
CA ALA A 674 27.56 -13.85 -14.75
C ALA A 674 29.01 -14.33 -14.96
#